data_6f598695bfaec3ca6061a3472bb23a5b
#
_entry.id   6f598695bfaec3ca6061a3472bb23a5b
#
_cell.length_a   1.000
_cell.length_b   1.000
_cell.length_c   1.000
_cell.angle_alpha   90.00
_cell.angle_beta   90.00
_cell.angle_gamma   90.00
#
_symmetry.space_group_name_H-M   'P 1'
#
loop_
_entity.id
_entity.type
_entity.pdbx_description
1 polymer ?
#
loop_
_entity_poly.entity_id
_entity_poly.type
_entity_poly.pdbx_seq_one_letter_code
_entity_poly.pdbx_strand_id
1 'polypeptide(L)'
;MSAPTARPGPAARRPAPSANQQAAPAGAPTTAATRRQVPPERVTGAQSVVRSLEELGVDTVFGIPGGAILPVYDPLFDSTKVRHVLVRHEQGAGHAATGYAQATGKVGVCMATSGPGATNLVTPIADAQMDSVPIVAITGQVGRGLIGTDAFQEADISGITMPVTKHNFLITEGIDIPRIIAEAFYLASSGRPGAVLVDIPKDVLQAQTTFSWPPEMRLPGYRPVTKPHGKQVREAARMILESKHPVLYVGGGVIKADAAPQLLELAELTGIPVVTTLMARGAFPDSHQLNMGMPGMHGTVGAVAALQKSDLLITLGARFDDRVTGQLDSFAPDAKVIHADIDPAEIGKNRHADVPIVGDCREVIVELIETLKADPAGAPKLDLTDWWQYLDGIRKSYPLGWTTPSDGSLSPEFVIEALGRLAGPDAIYCAGVGQHQMWAAQFIKYEKPRTWLNSGGLGTMGYAVPAAMGAKMGAPDKEVWAVDGDGCFQMTNQELATCAVEGVPIKVALINNGNLGMVRQWQTLFYEERYSNTDLGTHTLRIPDFVKLAEALGCHGIRVEREEDVEAAIREAQSINDRPVVIDFIVGKDAQVWPMVAAGTSNDEIMAARGIRPLFDEDEQASEPAVIHEAMAHEKNKGTDA
;
A
#
# COMPACT_ATOMS: atom_id res chain seq x y z
N MET A 1 34.95 40.72 -32.03
CA MET A 1 34.84 40.10 -30.67
C MET A 1 33.62 40.72 -30.02
N SER A 2 32.47 40.06 -30.13
CA SER A 2 31.18 40.51 -29.57
C SER A 2 30.97 39.75 -28.27
N ALA A 3 30.65 40.47 -27.21
CA ALA A 3 30.36 39.95 -25.89
C ALA A 3 29.05 39.09 -25.86
N PRO A 4 28.99 38.02 -25.07
CA PRO A 4 27.79 37.22 -24.98
C PRO A 4 26.73 37.91 -24.12
N THR A 5 25.51 37.97 -24.63
CA THR A 5 24.32 38.47 -23.94
C THR A 5 23.95 37.58 -22.75
N ALA A 6 23.72 38.17 -21.61
CA ALA A 6 23.32 37.51 -20.37
C ALA A 6 21.97 36.78 -20.53
N ARG A 7 21.91 35.54 -20.08
CA ARG A 7 20.66 34.75 -19.97
C ARG A 7 19.79 35.36 -18.84
N PRO A 8 18.47 35.39 -19.01
CA PRO A 8 17.56 35.78 -17.94
C PRO A 8 17.60 34.70 -16.84
N GLY A 9 17.66 35.15 -15.60
CA GLY A 9 17.64 34.31 -14.39
C GLY A 9 16.30 33.57 -14.22
N PRO A 10 16.26 32.54 -13.34
CA PRO A 10 15.07 31.70 -13.18
C PRO A 10 13.88 32.55 -12.71
N ALA A 11 12.74 32.35 -13.37
CA ALA A 11 11.47 33.00 -13.04
C ALA A 11 11.06 32.67 -11.60
N ALA A 12 10.65 33.68 -10.86
CA ALA A 12 10.19 33.60 -9.49
C ALA A 12 9.07 32.55 -9.33
N ARG A 13 9.23 31.65 -8.35
CA ARG A 13 8.23 30.64 -7.96
C ARG A 13 6.88 31.31 -7.69
N ARG A 14 5.82 30.82 -8.36
CA ARG A 14 4.44 31.18 -8.00
C ARG A 14 4.06 30.47 -6.70
N PRO A 15 3.34 31.13 -5.78
CA PRO A 15 2.80 30.50 -4.59
C PRO A 15 1.75 29.43 -4.96
N ALA A 16 1.67 28.39 -4.15
CA ALA A 16 0.66 27.33 -4.26
C ALA A 16 -0.76 27.91 -4.20
N PRO A 17 -1.75 27.35 -4.92
CA PRO A 17 -3.11 27.80 -4.83
C PRO A 17 -3.67 27.56 -3.42
N SER A 18 -4.33 28.58 -2.86
CA SER A 18 -4.93 28.55 -1.53
C SER A 18 -6.03 27.49 -1.45
N ALA A 19 -5.95 26.67 -0.39
CA ALA A 19 -6.95 25.71 0.01
C ALA A 19 -8.29 26.42 0.31
N ASN A 20 -9.31 26.20 -0.49
CA ASN A 20 -10.69 26.19 -0.05
C ASN A 20 -11.63 25.60 -1.13
N GLN A 21 -11.58 24.27 -1.27
CA GLN A 21 -12.71 23.50 -1.80
C GLN A 21 -12.65 22.15 -1.09
N GLN A 22 -13.64 21.89 -0.24
CA GLN A 22 -13.88 20.60 0.36
C GLN A 22 -13.98 19.55 -0.75
N ALA A 23 -13.08 18.57 -0.73
CA ALA A 23 -13.10 17.45 -1.64
C ALA A 23 -14.38 16.63 -1.38
N ALA A 24 -15.23 16.55 -2.39
CA ALA A 24 -16.32 15.59 -2.39
C ALA A 24 -15.74 14.17 -2.42
N PRO A 25 -16.35 13.18 -1.75
CA PRO A 25 -15.86 11.82 -1.71
C PRO A 25 -15.79 11.22 -3.11
N ALA A 26 -14.65 10.63 -3.46
CA ALA A 26 -14.44 9.89 -4.69
C ALA A 26 -15.16 8.53 -4.58
N GLY A 27 -16.40 8.51 -4.99
CA GLY A 27 -17.21 7.29 -4.97
C GLY A 27 -18.41 7.40 -5.89
N ALA A 28 -18.41 6.63 -6.92
CA ALA A 28 -19.33 6.43 -8.03
C ALA A 28 -19.05 7.31 -9.26
N PRO A 29 -19.23 6.78 -10.49
CA PRO A 29 -19.19 7.61 -11.68
C PRO A 29 -20.32 8.62 -11.55
N THR A 30 -19.95 9.88 -11.28
CA THR A 30 -20.88 10.99 -11.24
C THR A 30 -21.73 10.97 -12.51
N THR A 31 -23.03 10.74 -12.31
CA THR A 31 -24.07 11.03 -13.29
C THR A 31 -23.71 12.31 -14.05
N ALA A 32 -23.69 12.23 -15.36
CA ALA A 32 -23.56 13.26 -16.37
C ALA A 32 -23.68 14.72 -15.87
N ALA A 33 -22.76 15.18 -15.04
CA ALA A 33 -22.40 16.57 -14.99
C ALA A 33 -21.82 16.87 -16.38
N THR A 34 -22.36 17.87 -17.06
CA THR A 34 -22.02 18.31 -18.41
C THR A 34 -20.50 18.33 -18.60
N ARG A 35 -19.92 17.21 -19.05
CA ARG A 35 -18.50 17.15 -19.41
C ARG A 35 -18.32 18.16 -20.53
N ARG A 36 -17.42 19.12 -20.32
CA ARG A 36 -17.06 20.13 -21.31
C ARG A 36 -16.74 19.43 -22.63
N GLN A 37 -17.54 19.68 -23.66
CA GLN A 37 -17.24 19.17 -24.98
C GLN A 37 -16.11 20.00 -25.57
N VAL A 38 -15.02 19.37 -25.95
CA VAL A 38 -13.95 19.98 -26.74
C VAL A 38 -14.19 19.58 -28.19
N PRO A 39 -14.50 20.54 -29.06
CA PRO A 39 -14.74 20.24 -30.48
C PRO A 39 -13.47 19.74 -31.15
N PRO A 40 -13.58 19.06 -32.31
CA PRO A 40 -12.42 18.56 -33.04
C PRO A 40 -11.42 19.68 -33.36
N GLU A 41 -10.17 19.46 -32.95
CA GLU A 41 -9.05 20.38 -33.16
C GLU A 41 -7.85 19.63 -33.71
N ARG A 42 -7.10 20.25 -34.63
CA ARG A 42 -5.88 19.66 -35.17
C ARG A 42 -4.69 19.86 -34.22
N VAL A 43 -4.08 18.79 -33.82
CA VAL A 43 -2.99 18.75 -32.84
C VAL A 43 -1.95 17.69 -33.23
N THR A 44 -0.79 17.67 -32.56
CA THR A 44 0.11 16.51 -32.63
C THR A 44 -0.38 15.39 -31.72
N GLY A 45 0.07 14.13 -31.94
CA GLY A 45 -0.20 13.03 -31.03
C GLY A 45 0.26 13.35 -29.60
N ALA A 46 1.41 13.97 -29.44
CA ALA A 46 1.94 14.40 -28.14
C ALA A 46 1.04 15.42 -27.42
N GLN A 47 0.54 16.43 -28.14
CA GLN A 47 -0.46 17.36 -27.61
C GLN A 47 -1.76 16.65 -27.22
N SER A 48 -2.16 15.63 -28.00
CA SER A 48 -3.34 14.83 -27.70
C SER A 48 -3.18 14.05 -26.38
N VAL A 49 -1.97 13.51 -26.08
CA VAL A 49 -1.68 12.87 -24.80
C VAL A 49 -1.87 13.86 -23.65
N VAL A 50 -1.17 15.01 -23.69
CA VAL A 50 -1.21 15.99 -22.59
C VAL A 50 -2.62 16.49 -22.35
N ARG A 51 -3.37 16.83 -23.40
CA ARG A 51 -4.78 17.26 -23.29
C ARG A 51 -5.69 16.18 -22.71
N SER A 52 -5.48 14.92 -23.07
CA SER A 52 -6.23 13.81 -22.48
C SER A 52 -6.01 13.71 -20.97
N LEU A 53 -4.77 13.87 -20.52
CA LEU A 53 -4.44 13.91 -19.09
C LEU A 53 -5.07 15.12 -18.39
N GLU A 54 -5.05 16.29 -19.00
CA GLU A 54 -5.70 17.49 -18.45
C GLU A 54 -7.22 17.34 -18.31
N GLU A 55 -7.88 16.76 -19.31
CA GLU A 55 -9.34 16.55 -19.30
C GLU A 55 -9.76 15.43 -18.31
N LEU A 56 -8.84 14.50 -17.98
CA LEU A 56 -9.00 13.49 -16.93
C LEU A 56 -8.72 14.02 -15.52
N GLY A 57 -8.24 15.28 -15.42
CA GLY A 57 -7.94 15.91 -14.13
C GLY A 57 -6.65 15.41 -13.48
N VAL A 58 -5.71 14.92 -14.29
CA VAL A 58 -4.36 14.59 -13.83
C VAL A 58 -3.63 15.88 -13.46
N ASP A 59 -3.14 15.95 -12.24
CA ASP A 59 -2.37 17.08 -11.73
C ASP A 59 -0.87 16.80 -11.63
N THR A 60 -0.48 15.53 -11.57
CA THR A 60 0.92 15.11 -11.36
C THR A 60 1.28 13.89 -12.21
N VAL A 61 2.43 13.94 -12.86
CA VAL A 61 3.05 12.83 -13.60
C VAL A 61 4.49 12.66 -13.14
N PHE A 62 4.89 11.43 -12.81
CA PHE A 62 6.25 11.10 -12.41
C PHE A 62 7.00 10.44 -13.59
N GLY A 63 8.23 10.85 -13.87
CA GLY A 63 8.93 10.22 -14.99
C GLY A 63 10.30 10.79 -15.30
N ILE A 64 10.90 10.22 -16.36
CA ILE A 64 12.19 10.65 -16.91
C ILE A 64 12.02 10.83 -18.44
N PRO A 65 12.45 11.98 -18.99
CA PRO A 65 12.46 12.18 -20.43
C PRO A 65 13.48 11.26 -21.12
N GLY A 66 13.16 10.83 -22.34
CA GLY A 66 14.08 10.06 -23.18
C GLY A 66 13.63 10.08 -24.64
N GLY A 67 14.45 9.56 -25.54
CA GLY A 67 14.33 9.77 -26.99
C GLY A 67 12.97 9.43 -27.60
N ALA A 68 12.30 8.38 -27.16
CA ALA A 68 11.01 7.97 -27.72
C ALA A 68 9.83 8.77 -27.15
N ILE A 69 9.85 9.14 -25.86
CA ILE A 69 8.77 9.87 -25.19
C ILE A 69 8.97 11.39 -25.25
N LEU A 70 10.14 11.88 -25.68
CA LEU A 70 10.47 13.31 -25.70
C LEU A 70 9.41 14.19 -26.38
N PRO A 71 8.72 13.78 -27.47
CA PRO A 71 7.68 14.60 -28.05
C PRO A 71 6.55 15.01 -27.08
N VAL A 72 6.26 14.20 -26.05
CA VAL A 72 5.22 14.52 -25.02
C VAL A 72 5.72 15.58 -24.04
N TYR A 73 7.03 15.66 -23.81
CA TYR A 73 7.61 16.66 -22.90
C TYR A 73 7.55 18.09 -23.43
N ASP A 74 7.48 18.26 -24.76
CA ASP A 74 7.32 19.58 -25.37
C ASP A 74 5.97 20.23 -24.99
N PRO A 75 4.81 19.63 -25.25
CA PRO A 75 3.54 20.20 -24.81
C PRO A 75 3.33 20.17 -23.29
N LEU A 76 4.00 19.30 -22.54
CA LEU A 76 3.98 19.32 -21.07
C LEU A 76 4.60 20.62 -20.52
N PHE A 77 5.60 21.18 -21.20
CA PHE A 77 6.21 22.46 -20.80
C PHE A 77 5.20 23.61 -20.78
N ASP A 78 4.23 23.60 -21.67
CA ASP A 78 3.18 24.62 -21.77
C ASP A 78 1.96 24.33 -20.87
N SER A 79 1.84 23.11 -20.33
CA SER A 79 0.72 22.74 -19.48
C SER A 79 0.78 23.46 -18.13
N THR A 80 -0.32 24.09 -17.76
CA THR A 80 -0.48 24.73 -16.44
C THR A 80 -1.27 23.87 -15.46
N LYS A 81 -1.77 22.70 -15.91
CA LYS A 81 -2.59 21.77 -15.11
C LYS A 81 -1.81 20.56 -14.65
N VAL A 82 -0.92 20.04 -15.50
CA VAL A 82 -0.14 18.83 -15.22
C VAL A 82 1.28 19.22 -14.79
N ARG A 83 1.65 18.89 -13.55
CA ARG A 83 3.03 19.01 -13.06
C ARG A 83 3.78 17.74 -13.39
N HIS A 84 4.93 17.86 -14.04
CA HIS A 84 5.87 16.75 -14.18
C HIS A 84 6.91 16.77 -13.06
N VAL A 85 7.17 15.61 -12.45
CA VAL A 85 8.20 15.38 -11.43
C VAL A 85 9.32 14.56 -12.04
N LEU A 86 10.50 15.16 -12.13
CA LEU A 86 11.69 14.50 -12.67
C LEU A 86 12.31 13.62 -11.59
N VAL A 87 11.99 12.34 -11.62
CA VAL A 87 12.57 11.31 -10.73
C VAL A 87 14.02 10.97 -11.11
N ARG A 88 14.69 10.16 -10.30
CA ARG A 88 16.08 9.73 -10.55
C ARG A 88 16.16 8.31 -11.11
N HIS A 89 15.06 7.56 -11.05
CA HIS A 89 14.91 6.23 -11.63
C HIS A 89 13.43 5.97 -11.95
N GLU A 90 13.13 5.30 -13.05
CA GLU A 90 11.74 5.03 -13.46
C GLU A 90 11.00 4.13 -12.45
N GLN A 91 11.70 3.22 -11.77
CA GLN A 91 11.11 2.48 -10.64
C GLN A 91 10.56 3.44 -9.57
N GLY A 92 11.31 4.51 -9.26
CA GLY A 92 10.86 5.58 -8.37
C GLY A 92 9.61 6.28 -8.89
N ALA A 93 9.51 6.51 -10.22
CA ALA A 93 8.31 7.09 -10.84
C ALA A 93 7.07 6.22 -10.62
N GLY A 94 7.20 4.91 -10.85
CA GLY A 94 6.09 3.97 -10.68
C GLY A 94 5.63 3.85 -9.23
N HIS A 95 6.55 3.73 -8.27
CA HIS A 95 6.20 3.70 -6.84
C HIS A 95 5.65 5.04 -6.33
N ALA A 96 6.12 6.17 -6.86
CA ALA A 96 5.53 7.48 -6.55
C ALA A 96 4.09 7.58 -7.07
N ALA A 97 3.82 7.10 -8.29
CA ALA A 97 2.47 7.00 -8.82
C ALA A 97 1.58 6.09 -7.95
N THR A 98 2.12 4.95 -7.46
CA THR A 98 1.43 4.05 -6.54
C THR A 98 1.11 4.74 -5.20
N GLY A 99 2.09 5.41 -4.59
CA GLY A 99 1.91 6.16 -3.34
C GLY A 99 0.88 7.29 -3.48
N TYR A 100 0.93 8.03 -4.60
CA TYR A 100 -0.07 9.05 -4.94
C TYR A 100 -1.48 8.44 -5.03
N ALA A 101 -1.62 7.31 -5.74
CA ALA A 101 -2.91 6.65 -5.92
C ALA A 101 -3.47 6.09 -4.59
N GLN A 102 -2.65 5.46 -3.76
CA GLN A 102 -3.08 4.93 -2.47
C GLN A 102 -3.51 6.04 -1.50
N ALA A 103 -2.78 7.15 -1.45
CA ALA A 103 -3.09 8.27 -0.56
C ALA A 103 -4.35 9.04 -0.99
N THR A 104 -4.58 9.20 -2.31
CA THR A 104 -5.65 10.05 -2.85
C THR A 104 -6.89 9.31 -3.31
N GLY A 105 -6.77 8.01 -3.65
CA GLY A 105 -7.81 7.26 -4.35
C GLY A 105 -7.93 7.59 -5.85
N LYS A 106 -7.11 8.50 -6.38
CA LYS A 106 -7.05 8.84 -7.80
C LYS A 106 -6.13 7.87 -8.56
N VAL A 107 -6.20 7.89 -9.90
CA VAL A 107 -5.25 7.15 -10.73
C VAL A 107 -3.88 7.84 -10.69
N GLY A 108 -2.84 7.09 -10.31
CA GLY A 108 -1.46 7.55 -10.38
C GLY A 108 -0.91 7.43 -11.81
N VAL A 109 -0.06 8.37 -12.23
CA VAL A 109 0.49 8.38 -13.59
C VAL A 109 2.01 8.43 -13.55
N CYS A 110 2.65 7.48 -14.26
CA CYS A 110 4.08 7.51 -14.51
C CYS A 110 4.38 7.45 -16.01
N MET A 111 5.52 8.00 -16.41
CA MET A 111 5.91 8.10 -17.81
C MET A 111 7.39 7.78 -18.01
N ALA A 112 7.70 6.97 -19.01
CA ALA A 112 9.07 6.57 -19.34
C ALA A 112 9.31 6.48 -20.83
N THR A 113 10.58 6.51 -21.23
CA THR A 113 10.99 6.23 -22.61
C THR A 113 10.97 4.73 -22.92
N SER A 114 11.24 4.37 -24.17
CA SER A 114 11.40 2.98 -24.62
C SER A 114 12.61 2.28 -23.99
N GLY A 115 12.73 0.99 -24.23
CA GLY A 115 13.88 0.18 -23.80
C GLY A 115 14.03 0.18 -22.28
N PRO A 116 15.21 0.60 -21.75
CA PRO A 116 15.51 0.53 -20.33
C PRO A 116 14.56 1.39 -19.48
N GLY A 117 14.05 2.51 -20.00
CA GLY A 117 13.08 3.33 -19.28
C GLY A 117 11.78 2.58 -19.03
N ALA A 118 11.24 1.93 -20.06
CA ALA A 118 10.04 1.12 -19.96
C ALA A 118 10.25 -0.13 -19.08
N THR A 119 11.36 -0.85 -19.24
CA THR A 119 11.64 -2.06 -18.46
C THR A 119 11.87 -1.77 -16.97
N ASN A 120 12.38 -0.59 -16.61
CA ASN A 120 12.48 -0.16 -15.21
C ASN A 120 11.13 0.06 -14.51
N LEU A 121 10.03 0.18 -15.27
CA LEU A 121 8.66 0.27 -14.71
C LEU A 121 8.04 -1.10 -14.38
N VAL A 122 8.65 -2.22 -14.76
CA VAL A 122 8.03 -3.56 -14.61
C VAL A 122 7.73 -3.88 -13.15
N THR A 123 8.70 -3.69 -12.26
CA THR A 123 8.49 -3.94 -10.81
C THR A 123 7.35 -3.10 -10.23
N PRO A 124 7.30 -1.76 -10.35
CA PRO A 124 6.20 -0.99 -9.79
C PRO A 124 4.86 -1.24 -10.47
N ILE A 125 4.82 -1.62 -11.76
CA ILE A 125 3.60 -2.06 -12.45
C ILE A 125 3.08 -3.35 -11.81
N ALA A 126 3.96 -4.35 -11.61
CA ALA A 126 3.61 -5.61 -10.97
C ALA A 126 3.13 -5.41 -9.52
N ASP A 127 3.79 -4.52 -8.78
CA ASP A 127 3.42 -4.13 -7.41
C ASP A 127 2.01 -3.52 -7.37
N ALA A 128 1.75 -2.52 -8.20
CA ALA A 128 0.44 -1.88 -8.29
C ALA A 128 -0.66 -2.87 -8.70
N GLN A 129 -0.38 -3.79 -9.62
CA GLN A 129 -1.32 -4.83 -10.04
C GLN A 129 -1.62 -5.82 -8.90
N MET A 130 -0.61 -6.28 -8.18
CA MET A 130 -0.75 -7.23 -7.09
C MET A 130 -1.59 -6.63 -5.94
N ASP A 131 -1.37 -5.35 -5.62
CA ASP A 131 -2.07 -4.64 -4.54
C ASP A 131 -3.35 -3.93 -5.00
N SER A 132 -3.75 -4.15 -6.28
CA SER A 132 -4.95 -3.55 -6.86
C SER A 132 -4.95 -2.01 -6.72
N VAL A 133 -3.84 -1.36 -7.08
CA VAL A 133 -3.67 0.09 -7.05
C VAL A 133 -3.82 0.65 -8.47
N PRO A 134 -4.70 1.65 -8.69
CA PRO A 134 -4.92 2.18 -10.03
C PRO A 134 -3.76 3.06 -10.46
N ILE A 135 -2.96 2.59 -11.42
CA ILE A 135 -1.94 3.39 -12.09
C ILE A 135 -2.05 3.27 -13.62
N VAL A 136 -1.68 4.34 -14.32
CA VAL A 136 -1.48 4.33 -15.77
C VAL A 136 -0.01 4.65 -16.05
N ALA A 137 0.70 3.68 -16.64
CA ALA A 137 2.07 3.83 -17.09
C ALA A 137 2.06 4.16 -18.59
N ILE A 138 2.62 5.30 -18.97
CA ILE A 138 2.74 5.74 -20.36
C ILE A 138 4.18 5.57 -20.80
N THR A 139 4.41 4.73 -21.80
CA THR A 139 5.75 4.50 -22.36
C THR A 139 5.84 5.00 -23.79
N GLY A 140 7.01 5.54 -24.14
CA GLY A 140 7.34 5.77 -25.53
C GLY A 140 7.88 4.50 -26.16
N GLN A 141 7.63 4.30 -27.46
CA GLN A 141 8.15 3.19 -28.25
C GLN A 141 8.96 3.72 -29.45
N VAL A 142 9.83 2.90 -29.99
CA VAL A 142 10.48 3.18 -31.29
C VAL A 142 9.43 3.45 -32.37
N GLY A 143 9.79 4.15 -33.45
CA GLY A 143 8.84 4.40 -34.55
C GLY A 143 8.24 3.09 -35.09
N ARG A 144 6.98 3.10 -35.52
CA ARG A 144 6.24 1.91 -35.96
C ARG A 144 7.00 1.04 -36.97
N GLY A 145 7.73 1.66 -37.91
CA GLY A 145 8.52 0.95 -38.91
C GLY A 145 9.76 0.25 -38.36
N LEU A 146 10.12 0.47 -37.11
CA LEU A 146 11.27 -0.11 -36.43
C LEU A 146 10.89 -1.21 -35.43
N ILE A 147 9.61 -1.35 -35.09
CA ILE A 147 9.15 -2.39 -34.17
C ILE A 147 9.43 -3.77 -34.75
N GLY A 148 10.11 -4.63 -33.98
CA GLY A 148 10.50 -5.99 -34.37
C GLY A 148 11.79 -6.05 -35.18
N THR A 149 12.61 -4.98 -35.20
CA THR A 149 13.88 -4.93 -35.92
C THR A 149 15.11 -4.90 -35.02
N ASP A 150 14.94 -5.05 -33.70
CA ASP A 150 15.99 -4.87 -32.70
C ASP A 150 16.63 -3.45 -32.75
N ALA A 151 15.81 -2.44 -33.00
CA ALA A 151 16.24 -1.06 -33.06
C ALA A 151 16.77 -0.58 -31.70
N PHE A 152 17.62 0.46 -31.69
CA PHE A 152 18.17 1.01 -30.46
C PHE A 152 17.08 1.39 -29.45
N GLN A 153 17.19 0.85 -28.25
CA GLN A 153 16.21 1.01 -27.17
C GLN A 153 14.79 0.49 -27.51
N GLU A 154 14.67 -0.47 -28.39
CA GLU A 154 13.43 -1.22 -28.57
C GLU A 154 13.27 -2.23 -27.41
N ALA A 155 12.06 -2.36 -26.90
CA ALA A 155 11.63 -3.44 -26.03
C ALA A 155 10.14 -3.71 -26.27
N ASP A 156 9.75 -4.99 -26.34
CA ASP A 156 8.32 -5.36 -26.32
C ASP A 156 7.77 -5.23 -24.90
N ILE A 157 7.57 -3.99 -24.48
CA ILE A 157 7.07 -3.71 -23.12
C ILE A 157 5.63 -4.22 -22.93
N SER A 158 4.81 -4.26 -23.99
CA SER A 158 3.48 -4.83 -23.94
C SER A 158 3.53 -6.33 -23.65
N GLY A 159 4.41 -7.08 -24.32
CA GLY A 159 4.63 -8.50 -24.04
C GLY A 159 5.22 -8.75 -22.66
N ILE A 160 6.19 -7.96 -22.24
CA ILE A 160 6.84 -8.07 -20.91
C ILE A 160 5.84 -7.82 -19.79
N THR A 161 4.94 -6.83 -19.92
CA THR A 161 4.00 -6.44 -18.87
C THR A 161 2.65 -7.14 -18.93
N MET A 162 2.36 -7.90 -19.99
CA MET A 162 1.08 -8.61 -20.16
C MET A 162 0.66 -9.41 -18.92
N PRO A 163 1.50 -10.22 -18.28
CA PRO A 163 1.11 -11.01 -17.10
C PRO A 163 1.00 -10.19 -15.80
N VAL A 164 1.48 -8.96 -15.78
CA VAL A 164 1.55 -8.11 -14.58
C VAL A 164 0.76 -6.80 -14.72
N THR A 165 -0.13 -6.72 -15.71
CA THR A 165 -1.04 -5.59 -15.92
C THR A 165 -2.48 -6.06 -15.99
N LYS A 166 -3.40 -5.19 -15.66
CA LYS A 166 -4.82 -5.41 -15.91
C LYS A 166 -5.13 -5.34 -17.40
N HIS A 167 -4.45 -4.44 -18.10
CA HIS A 167 -4.52 -4.31 -19.56
C HIS A 167 -3.32 -3.52 -20.07
N ASN A 168 -2.95 -3.71 -21.33
CA ASN A 168 -1.98 -2.87 -22.01
C ASN A 168 -2.44 -2.53 -23.43
N PHE A 169 -2.00 -1.38 -23.91
CA PHE A 169 -2.31 -0.86 -25.24
C PHE A 169 -1.02 -0.48 -25.96
N LEU A 170 -0.94 -0.82 -27.25
CA LEU A 170 0.02 -0.22 -28.19
C LEU A 170 -0.79 0.70 -29.14
N ILE A 171 -0.55 2.00 -29.08
CA ILE A 171 -1.27 2.99 -29.90
C ILE A 171 -0.56 3.16 -31.25
N THR A 172 -1.16 2.67 -32.32
CA THR A 172 -0.59 2.79 -33.68
C THR A 172 -1.12 3.95 -34.49
N GLU A 173 -2.24 4.56 -34.07
CA GLU A 173 -2.87 5.69 -34.76
C GLU A 173 -3.15 6.88 -33.82
N GLY A 174 -2.70 8.07 -34.21
CA GLY A 174 -2.83 9.26 -33.35
C GLY A 174 -4.28 9.64 -32.99
N ILE A 175 -5.25 9.32 -33.85
CA ILE A 175 -6.66 9.59 -33.60
C ILE A 175 -7.24 8.77 -32.43
N ASP A 176 -6.62 7.63 -32.09
CA ASP A 176 -7.05 6.77 -31.02
C ASP A 176 -6.51 7.20 -29.63
N ILE A 177 -5.55 8.13 -29.58
CA ILE A 177 -4.93 8.54 -28.31
C ILE A 177 -5.96 8.97 -27.26
N PRO A 178 -6.91 9.91 -27.52
CA PRO A 178 -7.87 10.33 -26.49
C PRO A 178 -8.73 9.17 -25.99
N ARG A 179 -9.17 8.29 -26.91
CA ARG A 179 -9.99 7.14 -26.57
C ARG A 179 -9.23 6.14 -25.70
N ILE A 180 -8.03 5.75 -26.12
CA ILE A 180 -7.24 4.74 -25.40
C ILE A 180 -6.80 5.24 -24.03
N ILE A 181 -6.40 6.51 -23.90
CA ILE A 181 -6.07 7.09 -22.59
C ILE A 181 -7.31 7.12 -21.68
N ALA A 182 -8.49 7.51 -22.19
CA ALA A 182 -9.72 7.46 -21.40
C ALA A 182 -10.08 6.02 -20.97
N GLU A 183 -9.94 5.04 -21.87
CA GLU A 183 -10.15 3.63 -21.60
C GLU A 183 -9.14 3.10 -20.55
N ALA A 184 -7.86 3.48 -20.64
CA ALA A 184 -6.83 3.09 -19.70
C ALA A 184 -7.14 3.56 -18.26
N PHE A 185 -7.56 4.82 -18.10
CA PHE A 185 -7.98 5.36 -16.80
C PHE A 185 -9.24 4.67 -16.26
N TYR A 186 -10.22 4.43 -17.13
CA TYR A 186 -11.43 3.71 -16.74
C TYR A 186 -11.12 2.26 -16.31
N LEU A 187 -10.29 1.55 -17.06
CA LEU A 187 -9.86 0.19 -16.72
C LEU A 187 -9.05 0.16 -15.43
N ALA A 188 -8.11 1.10 -15.25
CA ALA A 188 -7.29 1.16 -14.05
C ALA A 188 -8.12 1.35 -12.77
N SER A 189 -9.18 2.16 -12.82
CA SER A 189 -9.95 2.58 -11.65
C SER A 189 -11.26 1.84 -11.39
N SER A 190 -11.78 1.08 -12.37
CA SER A 190 -13.09 0.40 -12.25
C SER A 190 -12.95 -1.10 -12.01
N GLY A 191 -14.00 -1.75 -11.49
CA GLY A 191 -13.91 -3.14 -11.04
C GLY A 191 -12.80 -3.30 -10.01
N ARG A 192 -12.04 -4.41 -10.03
CA ARG A 192 -10.79 -4.49 -9.27
C ARG A 192 -9.78 -3.51 -9.87
N PRO A 193 -9.32 -2.47 -9.14
CA PRO A 193 -8.32 -1.55 -9.64
C PRO A 193 -7.00 -2.26 -9.99
N GLY A 194 -6.18 -1.63 -10.84
CA GLY A 194 -4.89 -2.21 -11.20
C GLY A 194 -4.11 -1.35 -12.19
N ALA A 195 -2.94 -1.85 -12.58
CA ALA A 195 -2.04 -1.19 -13.49
C ALA A 195 -2.48 -1.35 -14.96
N VAL A 196 -2.42 -0.27 -15.73
CA VAL A 196 -2.61 -0.27 -17.18
C VAL A 196 -1.43 0.39 -17.86
N LEU A 197 -0.88 -0.28 -18.89
CA LEU A 197 0.19 0.27 -19.72
C LEU A 197 -0.37 0.86 -21.01
N VAL A 198 0.17 2.02 -21.41
CA VAL A 198 -0.10 2.65 -22.71
C VAL A 198 1.22 2.93 -23.39
N ASP A 199 1.55 2.14 -24.41
CA ASP A 199 2.79 2.25 -25.18
C ASP A 199 2.54 3.00 -26.49
N ILE A 200 3.34 4.04 -26.79
CA ILE A 200 3.08 4.95 -27.92
C ILE A 200 4.33 5.14 -28.78
N PRO A 201 4.33 4.68 -30.04
CA PRO A 201 5.44 4.92 -30.96
C PRO A 201 5.72 6.39 -31.20
N LYS A 202 7.00 6.73 -31.29
CA LYS A 202 7.49 8.11 -31.45
C LYS A 202 6.89 8.84 -32.65
N ASP A 203 6.76 8.17 -33.79
CA ASP A 203 6.19 8.73 -35.01
C ASP A 203 4.70 9.03 -34.87
N VAL A 204 3.95 8.25 -34.05
CA VAL A 204 2.54 8.53 -33.70
C VAL A 204 2.44 9.79 -32.84
N LEU A 205 3.35 9.96 -31.87
CA LEU A 205 3.42 11.17 -31.04
C LEU A 205 3.72 12.44 -31.86
N GLN A 206 4.55 12.31 -32.88
CA GLN A 206 4.95 13.44 -33.76
C GLN A 206 3.94 13.77 -34.86
N ALA A 207 3.14 12.80 -35.27
CA ALA A 207 2.17 12.96 -36.34
C ALA A 207 1.05 13.93 -35.99
N GLN A 208 0.52 14.63 -37.02
CA GLN A 208 -0.68 15.42 -36.88
C GLN A 208 -1.91 14.54 -36.78
N THR A 209 -2.78 14.84 -35.84
CA THR A 209 -4.03 14.11 -35.59
C THR A 209 -5.15 15.08 -35.24
N THR A 210 -6.33 14.56 -34.91
CA THR A 210 -7.48 15.32 -34.44
C THR A 210 -7.78 14.95 -32.99
N PHE A 211 -7.85 15.93 -32.12
CA PHE A 211 -8.27 15.77 -30.72
C PHE A 211 -9.74 16.19 -30.57
N SER A 212 -10.53 15.39 -29.89
CA SER A 212 -11.90 15.73 -29.44
C SER A 212 -12.16 15.06 -28.10
N TRP A 213 -13.00 15.67 -27.25
CA TRP A 213 -13.30 15.16 -25.91
C TRP A 213 -14.76 15.43 -25.51
N PRO A 214 -15.44 14.52 -24.77
CA PRO A 214 -15.01 13.16 -24.40
C PRO A 214 -15.05 12.21 -25.59
N PRO A 215 -14.14 11.23 -25.65
CA PRO A 215 -14.18 10.19 -26.69
C PRO A 215 -15.25 9.15 -26.40
N GLU A 216 -15.73 8.47 -27.44
CA GLU A 216 -16.54 7.26 -27.30
C GLU A 216 -15.64 6.07 -26.92
N MET A 217 -15.83 5.51 -25.74
CA MET A 217 -15.09 4.32 -25.31
C MET A 217 -15.56 3.06 -26.03
N ARG A 218 -14.60 2.17 -26.34
CA ARG A 218 -14.85 0.89 -27.03
C ARG A 218 -14.32 -0.28 -26.18
N LEU A 219 -15.05 -0.63 -25.13
CA LEU A 219 -14.72 -1.71 -24.20
C LEU A 219 -15.82 -2.79 -24.22
N PRO A 220 -15.98 -3.54 -25.35
CA PRO A 220 -17.00 -4.58 -25.44
C PRO A 220 -16.70 -5.69 -24.42
N GLY A 221 -17.71 -6.05 -23.64
CA GLY A 221 -17.58 -7.14 -22.64
C GLY A 221 -17.01 -6.73 -21.29
N TYR A 222 -16.40 -5.54 -21.13
CA TYR A 222 -15.96 -5.06 -19.83
C TYR A 222 -17.10 -4.36 -19.09
N ARG A 223 -17.72 -5.08 -18.14
CA ARG A 223 -18.87 -4.59 -17.37
C ARG A 223 -18.71 -5.02 -15.91
N PRO A 224 -17.97 -4.26 -15.09
CA PRO A 224 -17.83 -4.56 -13.67
C PRO A 224 -19.19 -4.64 -12.97
N VAL A 225 -19.39 -5.68 -12.18
CA VAL A 225 -20.59 -5.85 -11.36
C VAL A 225 -20.34 -5.17 -10.03
N THR A 226 -21.01 -4.06 -9.76
CA THR A 226 -20.86 -3.30 -8.51
C THR A 226 -21.97 -3.63 -7.51
N LYS A 227 -23.21 -3.83 -7.99
CA LYS A 227 -24.35 -4.15 -7.12
C LYS A 227 -24.42 -5.63 -6.82
N PRO A 228 -24.51 -6.02 -5.53
CA PRO A 228 -24.64 -7.43 -5.16
C PRO A 228 -26.00 -8.01 -5.57
N HIS A 229 -26.07 -9.33 -5.63
CA HIS A 229 -27.31 -10.02 -5.89
C HIS A 229 -28.09 -10.20 -4.57
N GLY A 230 -29.26 -9.58 -4.43
CA GLY A 230 -30.04 -9.53 -3.19
C GLY A 230 -30.42 -10.89 -2.56
N LYS A 231 -30.46 -11.99 -3.34
CA LYS A 231 -30.64 -13.34 -2.76
C LYS A 231 -29.42 -13.74 -1.93
N GLN A 232 -28.21 -13.45 -2.43
CA GLN A 232 -26.98 -13.78 -1.70
C GLN A 232 -26.83 -12.93 -0.43
N VAL A 233 -27.22 -11.65 -0.51
CA VAL A 233 -27.21 -10.75 0.66
C VAL A 233 -28.16 -11.24 1.76
N ARG A 234 -29.38 -11.66 1.39
CA ARG A 234 -30.33 -12.24 2.35
C ARG A 234 -29.84 -13.54 2.96
N GLU A 235 -29.19 -14.40 2.18
CA GLU A 235 -28.59 -15.62 2.71
C GLU A 235 -27.43 -15.32 3.65
N ALA A 236 -26.59 -14.35 3.30
CA ALA A 236 -25.52 -13.87 4.19
C ALA A 236 -26.07 -13.33 5.50
N ALA A 237 -27.10 -12.48 5.44
CA ALA A 237 -27.75 -11.95 6.64
C ALA A 237 -28.31 -13.06 7.54
N ARG A 238 -28.94 -14.10 6.95
CA ARG A 238 -29.43 -15.27 7.68
C ARG A 238 -28.28 -15.99 8.40
N MET A 239 -27.17 -16.26 7.72
CA MET A 239 -26.01 -16.93 8.31
C MET A 239 -25.39 -16.10 9.44
N ILE A 240 -25.33 -14.78 9.28
CA ILE A 240 -24.86 -13.86 10.34
C ILE A 240 -25.72 -14.01 11.60
N LEU A 241 -27.06 -14.04 11.45
CA LEU A 241 -27.98 -14.15 12.59
C LEU A 241 -27.93 -15.52 13.29
N GLU A 242 -27.50 -16.56 12.60
CA GLU A 242 -27.39 -17.94 13.13
C GLU A 242 -26.03 -18.25 13.75
N SER A 243 -24.98 -17.46 13.43
CA SER A 243 -23.60 -17.68 13.85
C SER A 243 -23.41 -17.36 15.35
N LYS A 244 -22.51 -18.11 16.00
CA LYS A 244 -22.11 -17.90 17.39
C LYS A 244 -20.72 -17.28 17.55
N HIS A 245 -19.84 -17.54 16.61
CA HIS A 245 -18.45 -17.08 16.59
C HIS A 245 -18.10 -16.37 15.27
N PRO A 246 -18.93 -15.36 14.86
CA PRO A 246 -18.68 -14.66 13.60
C PRO A 246 -17.48 -13.73 13.70
N VAL A 247 -16.82 -13.48 12.54
CA VAL A 247 -15.73 -12.50 12.39
C VAL A 247 -15.91 -11.72 11.10
N LEU A 248 -15.80 -10.39 11.16
CA LEU A 248 -15.63 -9.51 10.01
C LEU A 248 -14.16 -9.55 9.58
N TYR A 249 -13.87 -10.32 8.53
CA TYR A 249 -12.53 -10.44 7.94
C TYR A 249 -12.38 -9.42 6.80
N VAL A 250 -11.67 -8.31 7.08
CA VAL A 250 -11.65 -7.10 6.28
C VAL A 250 -10.36 -7.00 5.47
N GLY A 251 -10.49 -6.91 4.15
CA GLY A 251 -9.38 -6.71 3.23
C GLY A 251 -9.30 -5.30 2.64
N GLY A 252 -8.26 -5.04 1.86
CA GLY A 252 -8.01 -3.76 1.20
C GLY A 252 -9.13 -3.27 0.27
N GLY A 253 -10.03 -4.17 -0.17
CA GLY A 253 -11.20 -3.83 -0.97
C GLY A 253 -12.14 -2.83 -0.29
N VAL A 254 -12.23 -2.86 1.06
CA VAL A 254 -13.04 -1.91 1.83
C VAL A 254 -12.48 -0.48 1.74
N ILE A 255 -11.15 -0.31 1.78
CA ILE A 255 -10.51 1.00 1.59
C ILE A 255 -10.71 1.50 0.15
N LYS A 256 -10.58 0.61 -0.84
CA LYS A 256 -10.74 0.95 -2.27
C LYS A 256 -12.18 1.33 -2.64
N ALA A 257 -13.15 0.76 -1.94
CA ALA A 257 -14.58 1.07 -2.07
C ALA A 257 -15.02 2.31 -1.25
N ASP A 258 -14.09 2.95 -0.50
CA ASP A 258 -14.40 4.02 0.47
C ASP A 258 -15.53 3.62 1.45
N ALA A 259 -15.51 2.36 1.92
CA ALA A 259 -16.56 1.72 2.71
C ALA A 259 -16.27 1.69 4.23
N ALA A 260 -15.23 2.37 4.70
CA ALA A 260 -14.86 2.38 6.12
C ALA A 260 -16.01 2.86 7.06
N PRO A 261 -16.78 3.92 6.73
CA PRO A 261 -17.93 4.32 7.56
C PRO A 261 -19.02 3.26 7.63
N GLN A 262 -19.31 2.57 6.52
CA GLN A 262 -20.32 1.52 6.47
C GLN A 262 -19.84 0.26 7.21
N LEU A 263 -18.54 -0.04 7.15
CA LEU A 263 -17.95 -1.12 7.94
C LEU A 263 -18.10 -0.87 9.44
N LEU A 264 -17.84 0.37 9.89
CA LEU A 264 -18.03 0.76 11.28
C LEU A 264 -19.49 0.58 11.70
N GLU A 265 -20.45 1.07 10.90
CA GLU A 265 -21.88 0.91 11.14
C GLU A 265 -22.28 -0.57 11.23
N LEU A 266 -21.80 -1.42 10.32
CA LEU A 266 -22.08 -2.87 10.34
C LEU A 266 -21.54 -3.52 11.61
N ALA A 267 -20.30 -3.21 11.99
CA ALA A 267 -19.67 -3.75 13.19
C ALA A 267 -20.40 -3.32 14.48
N GLU A 268 -20.76 -2.04 14.60
CA GLU A 268 -21.52 -1.53 15.76
C GLU A 268 -22.94 -2.09 15.84
N LEU A 269 -23.59 -2.27 14.68
CA LEU A 269 -24.93 -2.86 14.59
C LEU A 269 -24.95 -4.32 15.09
N THR A 270 -23.92 -5.08 14.77
CA THR A 270 -23.88 -6.53 15.02
C THR A 270 -23.08 -6.93 16.25
N GLY A 271 -22.15 -6.09 16.71
CA GLY A 271 -21.19 -6.39 17.78
C GLY A 271 -20.12 -7.42 17.39
N ILE A 272 -19.98 -7.73 16.10
CA ILE A 272 -19.05 -8.74 15.59
C ILE A 272 -17.60 -8.21 15.65
N PRO A 273 -16.63 -9.03 16.11
CA PRO A 273 -15.22 -8.66 16.10
C PRO A 273 -14.69 -8.43 14.68
N VAL A 274 -13.83 -7.43 14.53
CA VAL A 274 -13.24 -7.00 13.25
C VAL A 274 -11.76 -7.33 13.21
N VAL A 275 -11.35 -8.03 12.17
CA VAL A 275 -9.95 -8.34 11.86
C VAL A 275 -9.58 -7.67 10.55
N THR A 276 -8.55 -6.81 10.55
CA THR A 276 -8.11 -6.05 9.37
C THR A 276 -6.79 -6.61 8.83
N THR A 277 -6.78 -7.03 7.55
CA THR A 277 -5.52 -7.49 6.92
C THR A 277 -4.48 -6.37 6.86
N LEU A 278 -3.22 -6.72 6.56
CA LEU A 278 -2.14 -5.75 6.33
C LEU A 278 -2.57 -4.64 5.36
N MET A 279 -3.28 -4.98 4.28
CA MET A 279 -3.75 -4.01 3.27
C MET A 279 -5.00 -3.24 3.70
N ALA A 280 -5.61 -3.59 4.82
CA ALA A 280 -6.83 -2.98 5.34
C ALA A 280 -6.61 -2.15 6.62
N ARG A 281 -5.35 -1.95 7.05
CA ARG A 281 -5.06 -1.13 8.23
C ARG A 281 -5.65 0.28 8.05
N GLY A 282 -6.38 0.75 9.05
CA GLY A 282 -7.12 2.00 9.01
C GLY A 282 -8.51 1.94 8.35
N ALA A 283 -8.92 0.80 7.75
CA ALA A 283 -10.31 0.60 7.32
C ALA A 283 -11.29 0.56 8.50
N PHE A 284 -10.80 0.14 9.65
CA PHE A 284 -11.50 0.13 10.92
C PHE A 284 -10.57 0.71 12.01
N PRO A 285 -11.04 1.61 12.89
CA PRO A 285 -10.17 2.25 13.87
C PRO A 285 -9.52 1.26 14.84
N ASP A 286 -8.22 1.38 15.05
CA ASP A 286 -7.50 0.50 15.98
C ASP A 286 -7.88 0.73 17.44
N SER A 287 -8.35 1.93 17.79
CA SER A 287 -8.84 2.25 19.12
C SER A 287 -10.24 1.67 19.44
N HIS A 288 -10.94 1.17 18.42
CA HIS A 288 -12.30 0.68 18.62
C HIS A 288 -12.31 -0.67 19.36
N GLN A 289 -13.22 -0.85 20.32
CA GLN A 289 -13.29 -2.05 21.17
C GLN A 289 -13.50 -3.36 20.39
N LEU A 290 -14.16 -3.31 19.24
CA LEU A 290 -14.41 -4.47 18.38
C LEU A 290 -13.19 -4.84 17.49
N ASN A 291 -12.11 -4.05 17.48
CA ASN A 291 -10.93 -4.34 16.70
C ASN A 291 -10.08 -5.43 17.36
N MET A 292 -9.81 -6.52 16.62
CA MET A 292 -8.94 -7.61 17.06
C MET A 292 -7.49 -7.44 16.58
N GLY A 293 -7.24 -6.48 15.69
CA GLY A 293 -5.93 -6.23 15.10
C GLY A 293 -5.73 -6.90 13.74
N MET A 294 -4.47 -7.04 13.36
CA MET A 294 -4.05 -7.60 12.08
C MET A 294 -3.79 -9.12 12.22
N PRO A 295 -4.28 -9.96 11.29
CA PRO A 295 -3.99 -11.39 11.24
C PRO A 295 -2.74 -11.65 10.37
N GLY A 296 -2.35 -12.91 10.31
CA GLY A 296 -1.33 -13.42 9.39
C GLY A 296 0.01 -13.66 10.05
N MET A 297 1.05 -13.83 9.22
CA MET A 297 2.39 -14.25 9.66
C MET A 297 2.90 -13.50 10.90
N HIS A 298 2.71 -12.20 10.96
CA HIS A 298 3.08 -11.35 12.09
C HIS A 298 1.85 -10.63 12.69
N GLY A 299 0.71 -11.30 12.63
CA GLY A 299 -0.54 -10.82 13.21
C GLY A 299 -0.55 -10.91 14.74
N THR A 300 -1.52 -10.22 15.36
CA THR A 300 -1.76 -10.38 16.79
C THR A 300 -2.32 -11.79 17.08
N VAL A 301 -1.97 -12.36 18.22
CA VAL A 301 -2.51 -13.67 18.64
C VAL A 301 -4.03 -13.63 18.68
N GLY A 302 -4.62 -12.54 19.19
CA GLY A 302 -6.07 -12.35 19.23
C GLY A 302 -6.74 -12.37 17.86
N ALA A 303 -6.14 -11.70 16.84
CA ALA A 303 -6.68 -11.70 15.48
C ALA A 303 -6.58 -13.09 14.82
N VAL A 304 -5.47 -13.79 15.03
CA VAL A 304 -5.27 -15.14 14.52
C VAL A 304 -6.26 -16.12 15.18
N ALA A 305 -6.43 -16.06 16.51
CA ALA A 305 -7.40 -16.88 17.23
C ALA A 305 -8.85 -16.58 16.78
N ALA A 306 -9.19 -15.31 16.57
CA ALA A 306 -10.51 -14.91 16.09
C ALA A 306 -10.84 -15.55 14.73
N LEU A 307 -9.89 -15.56 13.78
CA LEU A 307 -10.11 -16.23 12.50
C LEU A 307 -10.16 -17.75 12.67
N GLN A 308 -9.22 -18.31 13.43
CA GLN A 308 -9.01 -19.75 13.51
C GLN A 308 -10.17 -20.50 14.22
N LYS A 309 -10.79 -19.85 15.23
CA LYS A 309 -11.87 -20.42 16.05
C LYS A 309 -13.27 -19.91 15.66
N SER A 310 -13.38 -19.18 14.54
CA SER A 310 -14.66 -18.70 14.04
C SER A 310 -15.52 -19.84 13.47
N ASP A 311 -16.83 -19.70 13.55
CA ASP A 311 -17.82 -20.53 12.85
C ASP A 311 -18.33 -19.87 11.56
N LEU A 312 -18.05 -18.54 11.40
CA LEU A 312 -18.43 -17.77 10.22
C LEU A 312 -17.42 -16.67 9.93
N LEU A 313 -16.77 -16.74 8.77
CA LEU A 313 -15.97 -15.67 8.20
C LEU A 313 -16.83 -14.80 7.27
N ILE A 314 -17.01 -13.54 7.61
CA ILE A 314 -17.63 -12.54 6.76
C ILE A 314 -16.52 -11.77 6.06
N THR A 315 -16.12 -12.27 4.89
CA THR A 315 -14.95 -11.78 4.18
C THR A 315 -15.36 -10.64 3.24
N LEU A 316 -14.80 -9.45 3.49
CA LEU A 316 -15.11 -8.21 2.78
C LEU A 316 -13.87 -7.69 2.05
N GLY A 317 -13.78 -7.95 0.74
CA GLY A 317 -12.68 -7.47 -0.11
C GLY A 317 -11.30 -8.00 0.28
N ALA A 318 -11.22 -9.26 0.75
CA ALA A 318 -10.00 -9.98 1.08
C ALA A 318 -9.90 -11.26 0.24
N ARG A 319 -8.69 -11.59 -0.20
CA ARG A 319 -8.43 -12.67 -1.18
C ARG A 319 -7.95 -13.99 -0.58
N PHE A 320 -7.97 -14.16 0.73
CA PHE A 320 -7.40 -15.32 1.42
C PHE A 320 -5.93 -15.56 1.03
N ASP A 321 -5.11 -14.56 1.31
CA ASP A 321 -3.68 -14.54 1.05
C ASP A 321 -2.96 -15.58 1.92
N ASP A 322 -1.92 -16.23 1.38
CA ASP A 322 -1.15 -17.27 2.07
C ASP A 322 -0.46 -16.75 3.34
N ARG A 323 -0.16 -15.46 3.41
CA ARG A 323 0.40 -14.83 4.61
C ARG A 323 -0.60 -14.72 5.76
N VAL A 324 -1.90 -14.79 5.46
CA VAL A 324 -2.97 -14.82 6.47
C VAL A 324 -3.44 -16.24 6.75
N THR A 325 -3.63 -17.05 5.71
CA THR A 325 -4.18 -18.40 5.87
C THR A 325 -3.17 -19.39 6.45
N GLY A 326 -1.86 -19.15 6.24
CA GLY A 326 -0.89 -20.17 6.48
C GLY A 326 -1.22 -21.44 5.69
N GLN A 327 -1.15 -22.60 6.33
CA GLN A 327 -1.58 -23.87 5.73
C GLN A 327 -3.10 -23.86 5.52
N LEU A 328 -3.53 -23.83 4.26
CA LEU A 328 -4.92 -23.58 3.88
C LEU A 328 -5.90 -24.64 4.42
N ASP A 329 -5.49 -25.91 4.45
CA ASP A 329 -6.35 -27.03 4.90
C ASP A 329 -6.69 -26.96 6.40
N SER A 330 -5.88 -26.27 7.20
CA SER A 330 -6.09 -26.05 8.63
C SER A 330 -6.61 -24.65 8.98
N PHE A 331 -6.80 -23.77 7.98
CA PHE A 331 -7.26 -22.41 8.22
C PHE A 331 -8.76 -22.37 8.51
N ALA A 332 -9.12 -21.91 9.72
CA ALA A 332 -10.51 -21.75 10.17
C ALA A 332 -11.38 -22.98 9.79
N PRO A 333 -11.05 -24.19 10.26
CA PRO A 333 -11.62 -25.44 9.72
C PRO A 333 -13.13 -25.54 9.90
N ASP A 334 -13.66 -24.94 10.96
CA ASP A 334 -15.09 -25.00 11.32
C ASP A 334 -15.91 -23.85 10.71
N ALA A 335 -15.24 -22.88 10.08
CA ALA A 335 -15.90 -21.68 9.58
C ALA A 335 -16.58 -21.91 8.23
N LYS A 336 -17.84 -21.49 8.13
CA LYS A 336 -18.49 -21.14 6.87
C LYS A 336 -17.98 -19.80 6.37
N VAL A 337 -18.09 -19.55 5.05
CA VAL A 337 -17.53 -18.36 4.43
C VAL A 337 -18.57 -17.60 3.62
N ILE A 338 -18.85 -16.37 4.03
CA ILE A 338 -19.44 -15.35 3.16
C ILE A 338 -18.27 -14.62 2.51
N HIS A 339 -18.17 -14.66 1.17
CA HIS A 339 -17.07 -13.99 0.47
C HIS A 339 -17.61 -12.92 -0.48
N ALA A 340 -17.41 -11.66 -0.12
CA ALA A 340 -17.76 -10.50 -0.92
C ALA A 340 -16.51 -9.89 -1.57
N ASP A 341 -16.48 -9.88 -2.90
CA ASP A 341 -15.42 -9.26 -3.68
C ASP A 341 -15.97 -8.68 -4.98
N ILE A 342 -15.33 -7.61 -5.48
CA ILE A 342 -15.67 -7.02 -6.78
C ILE A 342 -15.14 -7.84 -7.95
N ASP A 343 -14.10 -8.63 -7.70
CA ASP A 343 -13.50 -9.53 -8.68
C ASP A 343 -14.07 -10.95 -8.54
N PRO A 344 -14.92 -11.39 -9.48
CA PRO A 344 -15.48 -12.74 -9.41
C PRO A 344 -14.42 -13.85 -9.45
N ALA A 345 -13.21 -13.58 -9.96
CA ALA A 345 -12.13 -14.55 -10.01
C ALA A 345 -11.47 -14.80 -8.63
N GLU A 346 -11.63 -13.91 -7.66
CA GLU A 346 -11.13 -14.13 -6.30
C GLU A 346 -12.09 -14.98 -5.46
N ILE A 347 -13.38 -14.97 -5.77
CA ILE A 347 -14.39 -15.70 -4.98
C ILE A 347 -14.21 -17.21 -5.14
N GLY A 348 -13.96 -17.89 -4.01
CA GLY A 348 -13.78 -19.34 -4.00
C GLY A 348 -12.44 -19.83 -4.58
N LYS A 349 -11.52 -18.94 -4.90
CA LYS A 349 -10.20 -19.27 -5.48
C LYS A 349 -9.32 -20.08 -4.53
N ASN A 350 -9.12 -19.59 -3.31
CA ASN A 350 -8.29 -20.24 -2.30
C ASN A 350 -9.14 -20.97 -1.24
N ARG A 351 -10.23 -20.39 -0.80
CA ARG A 351 -11.16 -20.96 0.18
C ARG A 351 -12.55 -21.03 -0.40
N HIS A 352 -13.24 -22.17 -0.25
CA HIS A 352 -14.64 -22.31 -0.69
C HIS A 352 -15.51 -21.22 -0.05
N ALA A 353 -16.42 -20.64 -0.84
CA ALA A 353 -17.39 -19.66 -0.36
C ALA A 353 -18.78 -20.31 -0.30
N ASP A 354 -19.35 -20.40 0.92
CA ASP A 354 -20.73 -20.88 1.12
C ASP A 354 -21.72 -19.88 0.55
N VAL A 355 -21.45 -18.58 0.73
CA VAL A 355 -22.22 -17.49 0.11
C VAL A 355 -21.28 -16.58 -0.68
N PRO A 356 -21.17 -16.78 -2.01
CA PRO A 356 -20.42 -15.90 -2.88
C PRO A 356 -21.22 -14.62 -3.18
N ILE A 357 -20.60 -13.44 -3.01
CA ILE A 357 -21.21 -12.14 -3.32
C ILE A 357 -20.29 -11.34 -4.23
N VAL A 358 -20.60 -11.28 -5.53
CA VAL A 358 -19.91 -10.39 -6.46
C VAL A 358 -20.51 -9.00 -6.34
N GLY A 359 -19.69 -8.01 -5.97
CA GLY A 359 -20.13 -6.63 -5.79
C GLY A 359 -19.07 -5.73 -5.18
N ASP A 360 -19.27 -4.44 -5.29
CA ASP A 360 -18.48 -3.44 -4.58
C ASP A 360 -18.70 -3.54 -3.07
N CYS A 361 -17.64 -3.50 -2.26
CA CYS A 361 -17.74 -3.70 -0.81
C CYS A 361 -18.70 -2.71 -0.16
N ARG A 362 -18.74 -1.46 -0.60
CA ARG A 362 -19.66 -0.45 -0.05
C ARG A 362 -21.11 -0.82 -0.32
N GLU A 363 -21.44 -1.18 -1.56
CA GLU A 363 -22.79 -1.60 -1.95
C GLU A 363 -23.21 -2.87 -1.19
N VAL A 364 -22.30 -3.83 -1.04
CA VAL A 364 -22.54 -5.07 -0.28
C VAL A 364 -22.83 -4.77 1.19
N ILE A 365 -21.99 -3.96 1.85
CA ILE A 365 -22.15 -3.63 3.26
C ILE A 365 -23.45 -2.86 3.51
N VAL A 366 -23.77 -1.88 2.65
CA VAL A 366 -25.03 -1.11 2.76
C VAL A 366 -26.23 -2.04 2.66
N GLU A 367 -26.28 -2.93 1.66
CA GLU A 367 -27.41 -3.85 1.47
C GLU A 367 -27.50 -4.89 2.60
N LEU A 368 -26.36 -5.33 3.18
CA LEU A 368 -26.34 -6.17 4.37
C LEU A 368 -26.94 -5.45 5.59
N ILE A 369 -26.55 -4.20 5.84
CA ILE A 369 -27.08 -3.39 6.95
C ILE A 369 -28.60 -3.21 6.80
N GLU A 370 -29.06 -2.85 5.60
CA GLU A 370 -30.48 -2.69 5.31
C GLU A 370 -31.25 -3.99 5.53
N THR A 371 -30.70 -5.12 5.06
CA THR A 371 -31.32 -6.44 5.22
C THR A 371 -31.41 -6.86 6.69
N LEU A 372 -30.33 -6.65 7.47
CA LEU A 372 -30.31 -6.94 8.90
C LEU A 372 -31.29 -6.06 9.70
N LYS A 373 -31.40 -4.78 9.36
CA LYS A 373 -32.36 -3.86 10.01
C LYS A 373 -33.83 -4.15 9.66
N ALA A 374 -34.08 -4.74 8.50
CA ALA A 374 -35.44 -5.09 8.04
C ALA A 374 -35.98 -6.40 8.66
N ASP A 375 -35.21 -7.10 9.48
CA ASP A 375 -35.67 -8.30 10.17
C ASP A 375 -36.88 -7.98 11.08
N PRO A 376 -37.99 -8.72 10.99
CA PRO A 376 -39.18 -8.48 11.82
C PRO A 376 -38.94 -8.56 13.33
N ALA A 377 -37.87 -9.23 13.76
CA ALA A 377 -37.47 -9.31 15.18
C ALA A 377 -36.79 -8.02 15.69
N GLY A 378 -36.56 -7.03 14.80
CA GLY A 378 -35.84 -5.80 15.07
C GLY A 378 -34.37 -5.89 14.74
N ALA A 379 -33.59 -4.81 14.99
CA ALA A 379 -32.14 -4.81 14.78
C ALA A 379 -31.49 -5.99 15.52
N PRO A 380 -30.60 -6.76 14.85
CA PRO A 380 -30.07 -8.00 15.40
C PRO A 380 -29.27 -7.72 16.68
N LYS A 381 -29.74 -8.29 17.78
CA LYS A 381 -28.92 -8.44 18.98
C LYS A 381 -28.36 -9.85 18.97
N LEU A 382 -27.18 -10.00 18.35
CA LEU A 382 -26.43 -11.24 18.45
C LEU A 382 -25.97 -11.40 19.90
N ASP A 383 -26.19 -12.57 20.48
CA ASP A 383 -25.56 -12.90 21.75
C ASP A 383 -24.16 -13.46 21.49
N LEU A 384 -23.17 -12.58 21.60
CA LEU A 384 -21.76 -12.89 21.39
C LEU A 384 -20.98 -12.85 22.73
N THR A 385 -21.68 -12.98 23.86
CA THR A 385 -21.05 -12.84 25.20
C THR A 385 -19.92 -13.84 25.41
N ASP A 386 -20.16 -15.12 25.14
CA ASP A 386 -19.16 -16.18 25.32
C ASP A 386 -18.01 -16.01 24.33
N TRP A 387 -18.32 -15.60 23.08
CA TRP A 387 -17.31 -15.35 22.07
C TRP A 387 -16.37 -14.20 22.46
N TRP A 388 -16.91 -13.10 22.96
CA TRP A 388 -16.11 -11.97 23.44
C TRP A 388 -15.33 -12.31 24.70
N GLN A 389 -15.90 -13.11 25.62
CA GLN A 389 -15.17 -13.58 26.79
C GLN A 389 -13.94 -14.39 26.39
N TYR A 390 -14.06 -15.30 25.43
CA TYR A 390 -12.94 -16.06 24.87
C TYR A 390 -11.88 -15.15 24.24
N LEU A 391 -12.28 -14.25 23.32
CA LEU A 391 -11.37 -13.36 22.60
C LEU A 391 -10.64 -12.40 23.55
N ASP A 392 -11.33 -11.86 24.54
CA ASP A 392 -10.73 -10.98 25.55
C ASP A 392 -9.76 -11.75 26.45
N GLY A 393 -10.04 -13.01 26.75
CA GLY A 393 -9.13 -13.92 27.41
C GLY A 393 -7.81 -14.08 26.66
N ILE A 394 -7.90 -14.37 25.36
CA ILE A 394 -6.73 -14.47 24.48
C ILE A 394 -5.93 -13.16 24.41
N ARG A 395 -6.60 -12.02 24.18
CA ARG A 395 -5.94 -10.69 24.12
C ARG A 395 -5.20 -10.36 25.43
N LYS A 396 -5.78 -10.75 26.54
CA LYS A 396 -5.20 -10.51 27.87
C LYS A 396 -4.02 -11.42 28.14
N SER A 397 -4.09 -12.67 27.70
CA SER A 397 -3.02 -13.67 27.90
C SER A 397 -1.82 -13.44 26.99
N TYR A 398 -2.08 -12.95 25.76
CA TYR A 398 -1.05 -12.76 24.73
C TYR A 398 -1.08 -11.33 24.16
N PRO A 399 -0.81 -10.31 24.98
CA PRO A 399 -0.80 -8.93 24.51
C PRO A 399 0.34 -8.69 23.52
N LEU A 400 0.11 -7.83 22.54
CA LEU A 400 1.20 -7.32 21.70
C LEU A 400 2.09 -6.41 22.54
N GLY A 401 3.40 -6.64 22.48
CA GLY A 401 4.37 -5.85 23.23
C GLY A 401 5.81 -6.20 22.82
N TRP A 402 6.77 -5.55 23.45
CA TRP A 402 8.19 -5.82 23.27
C TRP A 402 8.92 -5.76 24.60
N THR A 403 10.13 -6.27 24.60
CA THR A 403 11.04 -6.19 25.75
C THR A 403 12.19 -5.25 25.41
N THR A 404 12.50 -4.33 26.33
CA THR A 404 13.67 -3.44 26.17
C THR A 404 14.94 -4.31 26.12
N PRO A 405 15.82 -4.14 25.11
CA PRO A 405 17.05 -4.90 24.99
C PRO A 405 17.94 -4.74 26.24
N SER A 406 18.46 -5.86 26.76
CA SER A 406 19.28 -5.88 27.97
C SER A 406 20.69 -5.30 27.77
N ASP A 407 21.14 -5.23 26.52
CA ASP A 407 22.43 -4.66 26.11
C ASP A 407 22.41 -3.13 25.97
N GLY A 408 21.25 -2.52 26.21
CA GLY A 408 21.04 -1.06 26.06
C GLY A 408 20.92 -0.58 24.62
N SER A 409 20.81 -1.49 23.64
CA SER A 409 20.52 -1.10 22.25
C SER A 409 19.11 -0.55 22.13
N LEU A 410 18.89 0.34 21.15
CA LEU A 410 17.59 0.93 20.88
C LEU A 410 16.60 -0.12 20.33
N SER A 411 15.42 -0.23 20.95
CA SER A 411 14.34 -1.09 20.45
C SER A 411 13.69 -0.49 19.21
N PRO A 412 13.59 -1.23 18.09
CA PRO A 412 12.87 -0.76 16.91
C PRO A 412 11.37 -0.60 17.18
N GLU A 413 10.78 -1.43 18.02
CA GLU A 413 9.36 -1.34 18.40
C GLU A 413 9.07 -0.04 19.16
N PHE A 414 9.94 0.34 20.10
CA PHE A 414 9.83 1.60 20.82
C PHE A 414 9.90 2.80 19.86
N VAL A 415 10.85 2.80 18.93
CA VAL A 415 10.99 3.86 17.92
C VAL A 415 9.69 4.03 17.13
N ILE A 416 9.14 2.93 16.66
CA ILE A 416 7.94 2.91 15.80
C ILE A 416 6.68 3.29 16.59
N GLU A 417 6.53 2.83 17.84
CA GLU A 417 5.45 3.25 18.73
C GLU A 417 5.51 4.76 18.98
N ALA A 418 6.68 5.26 19.36
CA ALA A 418 6.89 6.69 19.58
C ALA A 418 6.59 7.52 18.32
N LEU A 419 7.00 7.03 17.14
CA LEU A 419 6.67 7.66 15.86
C LEU A 419 5.15 7.74 15.66
N GLY A 420 4.45 6.62 15.80
CA GLY A 420 2.99 6.57 15.63
C GLY A 420 2.24 7.49 16.59
N ARG A 421 2.67 7.53 17.85
CA ARG A 421 2.10 8.39 18.89
C ARG A 421 2.33 9.88 18.63
N LEU A 422 3.52 10.26 18.16
CA LEU A 422 3.90 11.66 17.97
C LEU A 422 3.39 12.23 16.63
N ALA A 423 3.44 11.48 15.54
CA ALA A 423 2.93 11.91 14.24
C ALA A 423 1.41 11.80 14.18
N GLY A 424 0.83 10.84 14.90
CA GLY A 424 -0.60 10.74 15.15
C GLY A 424 -1.41 10.14 13.99
N PRO A 425 -2.74 10.09 14.13
CA PRO A 425 -3.63 9.32 13.28
C PRO A 425 -3.91 9.97 11.91
N ASP A 426 -3.49 11.22 11.71
CA ASP A 426 -3.66 11.96 10.46
C ASP A 426 -2.46 11.86 9.52
N ALA A 427 -1.32 11.40 10.04
CA ALA A 427 -0.11 11.20 9.25
C ALA A 427 -0.26 9.99 8.29
N ILE A 428 0.44 10.05 7.18
CA ILE A 428 0.52 8.95 6.22
C ILE A 428 1.86 8.24 6.43
N TYR A 429 1.82 6.93 6.62
CA TYR A 429 2.99 6.08 6.82
C TYR A 429 3.17 5.18 5.59
N CYS A 430 4.30 5.34 4.92
CA CYS A 430 4.69 4.53 3.76
C CYS A 430 5.80 3.58 4.20
N ALA A 431 5.54 2.29 4.28
CA ALA A 431 6.54 1.33 4.73
C ALA A 431 7.23 0.61 3.58
N GLY A 432 8.55 0.47 3.67
CA GLY A 432 9.32 -0.49 2.89
C GLY A 432 9.01 -1.92 3.33
N VAL A 433 9.76 -2.89 2.82
CA VAL A 433 9.49 -4.32 3.08
C VAL A 433 10.60 -4.93 3.95
N GLY A 434 10.18 -5.48 5.09
CA GLY A 434 11.07 -6.10 6.07
C GLY A 434 10.49 -6.09 7.48
N GLN A 435 11.34 -6.22 8.50
CA GLN A 435 10.92 -6.19 9.91
C GLN A 435 10.26 -4.85 10.26
N HIS A 436 10.82 -3.72 9.79
CA HIS A 436 10.27 -2.38 9.98
C HIS A 436 8.83 -2.23 9.49
N GLN A 437 8.46 -2.91 8.37
CA GLN A 437 7.09 -2.95 7.88
C GLN A 437 6.16 -3.62 8.88
N MET A 438 6.57 -4.77 9.41
CA MET A 438 5.74 -5.53 10.34
C MET A 438 5.61 -4.79 11.68
N TRP A 439 6.69 -4.25 12.22
CA TRP A 439 6.61 -3.41 13.43
C TRP A 439 5.73 -2.17 13.22
N ALA A 440 5.83 -1.50 12.06
CA ALA A 440 4.95 -0.37 11.75
C ALA A 440 3.48 -0.80 11.67
N ALA A 441 3.18 -1.96 11.07
CA ALA A 441 1.82 -2.49 11.01
C ALA A 441 1.28 -2.91 12.39
N GLN A 442 2.16 -3.31 13.34
CA GLN A 442 1.80 -3.75 14.68
C GLN A 442 1.67 -2.60 15.68
N PHE A 443 2.62 -1.67 15.71
CA PHE A 443 2.77 -0.69 16.80
C PHE A 443 2.28 0.71 16.49
N ILE A 444 2.08 1.07 15.20
CA ILE A 444 1.37 2.30 14.84
C ILE A 444 -0.14 2.03 14.86
N LYS A 445 -0.89 2.93 15.49
CA LYS A 445 -2.35 2.86 15.52
C LYS A 445 -2.95 3.60 14.33
N TYR A 446 -3.67 2.87 13.50
CA TYR A 446 -4.33 3.38 12.31
C TYR A 446 -5.81 3.62 12.57
N GLU A 447 -6.22 4.88 12.63
CA GLU A 447 -7.58 5.31 12.91
C GLU A 447 -8.38 5.67 11.65
N LYS A 448 -7.69 5.86 10.52
CA LYS A 448 -8.27 6.38 9.27
C LYS A 448 -7.80 5.59 8.06
N PRO A 449 -8.67 5.39 7.05
CA PRO A 449 -8.24 4.79 5.79
C PRO A 449 -7.23 5.66 5.06
N ARG A 450 -6.41 5.05 4.20
CA ARG A 450 -5.38 5.70 3.37
C ARG A 450 -4.25 6.36 4.14
N THR A 451 -4.06 5.99 5.41
CA THR A 451 -2.91 6.45 6.22
C THR A 451 -1.78 5.41 6.30
N TRP A 452 -2.01 4.19 5.85
CA TRP A 452 -1.04 3.12 5.75
C TRP A 452 -0.84 2.70 4.30
N LEU A 453 0.37 2.89 3.77
CA LEU A 453 0.75 2.56 2.40
C LEU A 453 1.93 1.60 2.43
N ASN A 454 1.82 0.50 1.71
CA ASN A 454 2.88 -0.51 1.66
C ASN A 454 2.74 -1.38 0.40
N SER A 455 3.79 -2.14 0.10
CA SER A 455 3.80 -3.21 -0.90
C SER A 455 3.49 -4.54 -0.19
N GLY A 456 2.21 -4.85 -0.04
CA GLY A 456 1.78 -6.02 0.74
C GLY A 456 1.73 -7.32 -0.06
N GLY A 457 1.39 -7.26 -1.34
CA GLY A 457 1.25 -8.42 -2.19
C GLY A 457 2.55 -8.86 -2.88
N LEU A 458 3.28 -7.93 -3.49
CA LEU A 458 4.55 -8.24 -4.15
C LEU A 458 5.73 -8.23 -3.17
N GLY A 459 5.67 -7.40 -2.13
CA GLY A 459 6.74 -7.31 -1.14
C GLY A 459 7.98 -6.59 -1.67
N THR A 460 7.80 -5.43 -2.32
CA THR A 460 8.87 -4.72 -3.01
C THR A 460 9.73 -3.91 -2.05
N MET A 461 10.97 -4.35 -1.81
CA MET A 461 11.97 -3.51 -1.15
C MET A 461 12.26 -2.26 -1.99
N GLY A 462 12.44 -1.09 -1.33
CA GLY A 462 12.62 0.20 -2.00
C GLY A 462 11.30 0.93 -2.30
N TYR A 463 10.17 0.47 -1.78
CA TYR A 463 8.86 1.10 -1.96
C TYR A 463 8.72 2.42 -1.18
N ALA A 464 9.22 2.51 0.06
CA ALA A 464 8.86 3.55 1.03
C ALA A 464 9.13 4.98 0.57
N VAL A 465 10.37 5.30 0.18
CA VAL A 465 10.79 6.67 -0.16
C VAL A 465 10.02 7.25 -1.35
N PRO A 466 9.98 6.58 -2.52
CA PRO A 466 9.23 7.12 -3.66
C PRO A 466 7.71 7.12 -3.41
N ALA A 467 7.16 6.14 -2.71
CA ALA A 467 5.74 6.15 -2.35
C ALA A 467 5.39 7.31 -1.42
N ALA A 468 6.24 7.62 -0.44
CA ALA A 468 6.08 8.78 0.43
C ALA A 468 6.15 10.10 -0.36
N MET A 469 7.06 10.20 -1.33
CA MET A 469 7.10 11.33 -2.26
C MET A 469 5.76 11.50 -2.99
N GLY A 470 5.24 10.43 -3.58
CA GLY A 470 3.95 10.45 -4.28
C GLY A 470 2.79 10.78 -3.37
N ALA A 471 2.73 10.18 -2.17
CA ALA A 471 1.71 10.45 -1.16
C ALA A 471 1.73 11.92 -0.70
N LYS A 472 2.92 12.50 -0.46
CA LYS A 472 3.07 13.91 -0.07
C LYS A 472 2.63 14.87 -1.16
N MET A 473 2.87 14.52 -2.43
CA MET A 473 2.40 15.31 -3.56
C MET A 473 0.89 15.24 -3.74
N GLY A 474 0.29 14.07 -3.52
CA GLY A 474 -1.15 13.86 -3.58
C GLY A 474 -1.91 14.44 -2.39
N ALA A 475 -1.27 14.51 -1.22
CA ALA A 475 -1.82 15.00 0.03
C ALA A 475 -0.86 16.02 0.69
N PRO A 476 -0.68 17.22 0.11
CA PRO A 476 0.33 18.18 0.51
C PRO A 476 0.18 18.70 1.95
N ASP A 477 -1.05 18.70 2.47
CA ASP A 477 -1.35 19.17 3.83
C ASP A 477 -1.09 18.09 4.90
N LYS A 478 -0.82 16.85 4.51
CA LYS A 478 -0.56 15.75 5.43
C LYS A 478 0.92 15.64 5.76
N GLU A 479 1.23 15.26 6.98
CA GLU A 479 2.55 14.77 7.35
C GLU A 479 2.73 13.37 6.75
N VAL A 480 3.89 13.12 6.11
CA VAL A 480 4.16 11.83 5.44
C VAL A 480 5.49 11.30 5.91
N TRP A 481 5.47 10.07 6.43
CA TRP A 481 6.61 9.32 6.89
C TRP A 481 6.90 8.12 6.00
N ALA A 482 8.13 7.98 5.56
CA ALA A 482 8.66 6.73 5.03
C ALA A 482 9.27 5.96 6.21
N VAL A 483 8.74 4.78 6.54
CA VAL A 483 9.32 3.85 7.51
C VAL A 483 10.09 2.80 6.73
N ASP A 484 11.41 2.83 6.82
CA ASP A 484 12.25 2.00 5.97
C ASP A 484 13.38 1.31 6.75
N GLY A 485 13.87 0.19 6.26
CA GLY A 485 15.06 -0.47 6.77
C GLY A 485 16.28 -0.07 5.94
N ASP A 486 17.47 -0.15 6.52
CA ASP A 486 18.73 0.22 5.87
C ASP A 486 18.99 -0.53 4.56
N GLY A 487 18.68 -1.81 4.48
CA GLY A 487 18.78 -2.59 3.24
C GLY A 487 17.74 -2.20 2.19
N CYS A 488 16.51 -1.92 2.59
CA CYS A 488 15.42 -1.52 1.74
C CYS A 488 15.62 -0.09 1.20
N PHE A 489 15.98 0.84 2.08
CA PHE A 489 16.26 2.25 1.80
C PHE A 489 17.34 2.44 0.70
N GLN A 490 18.39 1.62 0.71
CA GLN A 490 19.46 1.71 -0.26
C GLN A 490 19.03 1.46 -1.71
N MET A 491 17.87 0.87 -1.95
CA MET A 491 17.40 0.57 -3.30
C MET A 491 16.84 1.79 -4.04
N THR A 492 16.29 2.80 -3.31
CA THR A 492 15.59 3.95 -3.91
C THR A 492 15.87 5.28 -3.22
N ASN A 493 16.88 5.37 -2.35
CA ASN A 493 17.21 6.59 -1.62
C ASN A 493 17.57 7.79 -2.52
N GLN A 494 17.92 7.56 -3.78
CA GLN A 494 18.19 8.62 -4.76
C GLN A 494 16.98 9.53 -4.99
N GLU A 495 15.75 9.07 -4.71
CA GLU A 495 14.55 9.90 -4.82
C GLU A 495 14.46 10.98 -3.72
N LEU A 496 15.29 10.90 -2.71
CA LEU A 496 15.48 12.01 -1.76
C LEU A 496 16.03 13.26 -2.45
N ALA A 497 16.91 13.10 -3.44
CA ALA A 497 17.37 14.23 -4.25
C ALA A 497 16.21 14.84 -5.06
N THR A 498 15.29 14.01 -5.56
CA THR A 498 14.05 14.48 -6.20
C THR A 498 13.21 15.29 -5.20
N CYS A 499 12.97 14.74 -4.00
CA CYS A 499 12.20 15.40 -2.96
C CYS A 499 12.84 16.75 -2.55
N ALA A 500 14.16 16.80 -2.39
CA ALA A 500 14.87 18.02 -2.03
C ALA A 500 14.75 19.11 -3.11
N VAL A 501 14.94 18.73 -4.39
CA VAL A 501 14.85 19.67 -5.52
C VAL A 501 13.41 20.16 -5.73
N GLU A 502 12.44 19.27 -5.61
CA GLU A 502 11.02 19.57 -5.81
C GLU A 502 10.34 20.24 -4.59
N GLY A 503 11.05 20.33 -3.46
CA GLY A 503 10.52 20.87 -2.21
C GLY A 503 9.41 20.01 -1.63
N VAL A 504 9.58 18.70 -1.63
CA VAL A 504 8.64 17.70 -1.09
C VAL A 504 9.12 17.23 0.28
N PRO A 505 8.64 17.79 1.40
CA PRO A 505 9.19 17.58 2.74
C PRO A 505 8.68 16.28 3.38
N ILE A 506 9.06 15.12 2.83
CA ILE A 506 8.83 13.84 3.49
C ILE A 506 9.77 13.65 4.67
N LYS A 507 9.38 12.80 5.63
CA LYS A 507 10.22 12.36 6.73
C LYS A 507 10.53 10.87 6.54
N VAL A 508 11.77 10.48 6.82
CA VAL A 508 12.21 9.09 6.77
C VAL A 508 12.61 8.65 8.16
N ALA A 509 11.92 7.67 8.71
CA ALA A 509 12.35 6.91 9.89
C ALA A 509 13.11 5.68 9.38
N LEU A 510 14.43 5.75 9.39
CA LEU A 510 15.31 4.68 8.94
C LEU A 510 15.63 3.77 10.12
N ILE A 511 15.07 2.56 10.13
CA ILE A 511 15.29 1.53 11.13
C ILE A 511 16.52 0.73 10.73
N ASN A 512 17.67 1.16 11.25
CA ASN A 512 18.98 0.69 10.83
C ASN A 512 19.53 -0.35 11.81
N ASN A 513 19.42 -1.62 11.43
CA ASN A 513 20.01 -2.74 12.19
C ASN A 513 21.26 -3.33 11.52
N GLY A 514 21.74 -2.75 10.44
CA GLY A 514 22.91 -3.21 9.67
C GLY A 514 22.68 -4.53 8.93
N ASN A 515 21.44 -4.98 8.79
CA ASN A 515 21.12 -6.30 8.26
C ASN A 515 19.87 -6.31 7.35
N LEU A 516 19.77 -7.32 6.50
CA LEU A 516 18.50 -7.75 5.92
C LEU A 516 17.70 -8.49 6.99
N GLY A 517 17.13 -7.74 7.93
CA GLY A 517 16.67 -8.21 9.23
C GLY A 517 15.63 -9.33 9.17
N MET A 518 14.63 -9.28 8.27
CA MET A 518 13.63 -10.35 8.15
C MET A 518 14.26 -11.65 7.66
N VAL A 519 15.17 -11.59 6.69
CA VAL A 519 15.88 -12.80 6.19
C VAL A 519 16.81 -13.34 7.27
N ARG A 520 17.51 -12.46 8.01
CA ARG A 520 18.32 -12.84 9.16
C ARG A 520 17.49 -13.55 10.24
N GLN A 521 16.30 -13.04 10.56
CA GLN A 521 15.38 -13.69 11.51
C GLN A 521 15.04 -15.12 11.07
N TRP A 522 14.78 -15.34 9.80
CA TRP A 522 14.52 -16.68 9.27
C TRP A 522 15.75 -17.59 9.35
N GLN A 523 16.96 -17.06 9.11
CA GLN A 523 18.19 -17.82 9.32
C GLN A 523 18.39 -18.19 10.78
N THR A 524 18.03 -17.29 11.71
CA THR A 524 18.03 -17.58 13.15
C THR A 524 17.08 -18.72 13.50
N LEU A 525 15.86 -18.70 12.97
CA LEU A 525 14.80 -19.63 13.38
C LEU A 525 14.85 -20.98 12.65
N PHE A 526 15.26 -21.00 11.38
CA PHE A 526 15.11 -22.18 10.50
C PHE A 526 16.42 -22.72 9.93
N TYR A 527 17.54 -22.01 10.11
CA TYR A 527 18.84 -22.38 9.53
C TYR A 527 19.96 -22.42 10.57
N GLU A 528 19.65 -22.70 11.85
CA GLU A 528 20.64 -22.88 12.92
C GLU A 528 21.63 -21.71 13.03
N GLU A 529 21.12 -20.46 12.88
CA GLU A 529 21.92 -19.21 12.93
C GLU A 529 23.05 -19.15 11.88
N ARG A 530 22.92 -19.91 10.78
CA ARG A 530 23.86 -19.86 9.66
C ARG A 530 23.58 -18.63 8.80
N TYR A 531 24.11 -17.49 9.23
CA TYR A 531 23.92 -16.20 8.56
C TYR A 531 24.72 -16.15 7.26
N SER A 532 24.03 -16.15 6.13
CA SER A 532 24.63 -16.08 4.80
C SER A 532 24.14 -14.82 4.08
N ASN A 533 25.06 -13.87 3.84
CA ASN A 533 24.84 -12.65 3.06
C ASN A 533 23.65 -11.78 3.52
N THR A 534 23.35 -11.75 4.81
CA THR A 534 22.30 -10.90 5.40
C THR A 534 22.84 -9.74 6.21
N ASP A 535 24.09 -9.82 6.66
CA ASP A 535 24.80 -8.72 7.33
C ASP A 535 25.40 -7.77 6.27
N LEU A 536 24.96 -6.52 6.28
CA LEU A 536 25.38 -5.50 5.33
C LEU A 536 26.81 -4.97 5.58
N GLY A 537 27.41 -5.31 6.73
CA GLY A 537 28.75 -4.92 7.13
C GLY A 537 29.79 -6.05 7.24
N THR A 538 29.44 -7.29 6.83
CA THR A 538 30.19 -8.54 7.12
C THR A 538 31.71 -8.47 6.91
N HIS A 539 32.17 -7.84 5.82
CA HIS A 539 33.60 -7.93 5.44
C HIS A 539 34.45 -6.73 5.89
N THR A 540 33.83 -5.61 6.16
CA THR A 540 34.58 -4.35 6.36
C THR A 540 34.09 -3.50 7.52
N LEU A 541 32.93 -3.83 8.10
CA LEU A 541 32.19 -2.98 9.06
C LEU A 541 31.90 -1.57 8.50
N ARG A 542 31.94 -1.40 7.18
CA ARG A 542 31.71 -0.13 6.48
C ARG A 542 30.28 -0.09 5.98
N ILE A 543 29.37 0.24 6.86
CA ILE A 543 27.99 0.57 6.50
C ILE A 543 27.96 2.03 6.01
N PRO A 544 27.12 2.39 5.01
CA PRO A 544 26.97 3.77 4.62
C PRO A 544 26.61 4.66 5.81
N ASP A 545 27.19 5.84 5.89
CA ASP A 545 26.78 6.88 6.82
C ASP A 545 25.53 7.55 6.25
N PHE A 546 24.34 7.13 6.70
CA PHE A 546 23.07 7.57 6.14
C PHE A 546 22.77 9.05 6.44
N VAL A 547 23.32 9.62 7.51
CA VAL A 547 23.22 11.06 7.79
C VAL A 547 23.96 11.84 6.72
N LYS A 548 25.23 11.49 6.46
CA LYS A 548 26.00 12.15 5.39
C LYS A 548 25.41 11.94 4.01
N LEU A 549 24.84 10.75 3.75
CA LEU A 549 24.15 10.47 2.50
C LEU A 549 22.92 11.39 2.35
N ALA A 550 22.10 11.52 3.39
CA ALA A 550 20.94 12.41 3.41
C ALA A 550 21.34 13.87 3.15
N GLU A 551 22.37 14.36 3.83
CA GLU A 551 22.90 15.72 3.62
C GLU A 551 23.42 15.93 2.19
N ALA A 552 24.14 14.96 1.63
CA ALA A 552 24.62 15.01 0.25
C ALA A 552 23.49 15.04 -0.78
N LEU A 553 22.33 14.46 -0.46
CA LEU A 553 21.12 14.48 -1.30
C LEU A 553 20.23 15.73 -1.04
N GLY A 554 20.67 16.68 -0.16
CA GLY A 554 19.96 17.92 0.13
C GLY A 554 18.90 17.81 1.22
N CYS A 555 18.92 16.74 2.01
CA CYS A 555 18.04 16.51 3.14
C CYS A 555 18.67 17.00 4.45
N HIS A 556 17.86 17.04 5.52
CA HIS A 556 18.38 17.15 6.88
C HIS A 556 18.58 15.73 7.47
N GLY A 557 19.74 15.46 8.04
CA GLY A 557 20.08 14.16 8.63
C GLY A 557 20.20 14.23 10.14
N ILE A 558 19.61 13.26 10.84
CA ILE A 558 19.66 13.11 12.30
C ILE A 558 20.09 11.66 12.60
N ARG A 559 20.97 11.45 13.60
CA ARG A 559 21.28 10.10 14.09
C ARG A 559 20.83 9.94 15.53
N VAL A 560 20.19 8.79 15.81
CA VAL A 560 19.68 8.43 17.13
C VAL A 560 20.19 7.04 17.49
N GLU A 561 20.85 6.95 18.65
CA GLU A 561 21.43 5.70 19.18
C GLU A 561 20.84 5.33 20.55
N ARG A 562 20.09 6.24 21.19
CA ARG A 562 19.58 6.07 22.55
C ARG A 562 18.10 6.38 22.62
N GLU A 563 17.40 5.67 23.50
CA GLU A 563 15.95 5.79 23.68
C GLU A 563 15.50 7.20 24.08
N GLU A 564 16.26 7.86 24.97
CA GLU A 564 15.94 9.22 25.41
C GLU A 564 15.99 10.30 24.33
N ASP A 565 16.67 10.04 23.20
CA ASP A 565 16.80 10.99 22.10
C ASP A 565 15.70 10.81 21.02
N VAL A 566 14.96 9.70 21.04
CA VAL A 566 13.98 9.32 20.00
C VAL A 566 12.89 10.37 19.81
N GLU A 567 12.21 10.76 20.88
CA GLU A 567 11.12 11.74 20.79
C GLU A 567 11.59 13.11 20.34
N ALA A 568 12.76 13.55 20.82
CA ALA A 568 13.34 14.82 20.44
C ALA A 568 13.65 14.87 18.94
N ALA A 569 14.22 13.81 18.37
CA ALA A 569 14.53 13.69 16.95
C ALA A 569 13.27 13.67 16.07
N ILE A 570 12.22 12.97 16.50
CA ILE A 570 10.93 12.97 15.79
C ILE A 570 10.34 14.39 15.77
N ARG A 571 10.32 15.10 16.91
CA ARG A 571 9.81 16.48 16.99
C ARG A 571 10.66 17.46 16.17
N GLU A 572 11.97 17.27 16.14
CA GLU A 572 12.87 18.05 15.27
C GLU A 572 12.48 17.85 13.80
N ALA A 573 12.34 16.60 13.35
CA ALA A 573 11.93 16.29 11.99
C ALA A 573 10.55 16.89 11.63
N GLN A 574 9.59 16.88 12.55
CA GLN A 574 8.28 17.50 12.37
C GLN A 574 8.35 19.01 12.17
N SER A 575 9.32 19.67 12.80
CA SER A 575 9.52 21.13 12.70
C SER A 575 10.06 21.58 11.33
N ILE A 576 10.72 20.67 10.58
CA ILE A 576 11.38 20.96 9.30
C ILE A 576 10.39 20.63 8.16
N ASN A 577 9.87 21.64 7.47
CA ASN A 577 8.87 21.47 6.42
C ASN A 577 9.24 22.12 5.08
N ASP A 578 10.52 22.49 4.90
CA ASP A 578 11.07 23.05 3.67
C ASP A 578 11.88 22.05 2.84
N ARG A 579 12.25 20.91 3.43
CA ARG A 579 13.06 19.85 2.82
C ARG A 579 12.78 18.49 3.43
N PRO A 580 13.22 17.38 2.82
CA PRO A 580 13.15 16.05 3.43
C PRO A 580 14.05 15.95 4.67
N VAL A 581 13.64 15.07 5.60
CA VAL A 581 14.43 14.73 6.80
C VAL A 581 14.63 13.22 6.84
N VAL A 582 15.85 12.79 7.18
CA VAL A 582 16.16 11.37 7.44
C VAL A 582 16.64 11.24 8.87
N ILE A 583 15.96 10.43 9.67
CA ILE A 583 16.41 10.04 11.01
C ILE A 583 16.95 8.62 10.92
N ASP A 584 18.26 8.47 11.15
CA ASP A 584 18.97 7.18 11.19
C ASP A 584 18.92 6.63 12.62
N PHE A 585 17.91 5.79 12.90
CA PHE A 585 17.76 5.10 14.18
C PHE A 585 18.60 3.82 14.19
N ILE A 586 19.68 3.82 14.96
CA ILE A 586 20.56 2.66 15.12
C ILE A 586 19.94 1.71 16.14
N VAL A 587 19.34 0.65 15.67
CA VAL A 587 18.59 -0.30 16.50
C VAL A 587 19.32 -1.63 16.69
N GLY A 588 18.88 -2.39 17.67
CA GLY A 588 19.43 -3.73 17.97
C GLY A 588 19.34 -4.68 16.76
N LYS A 589 20.48 -5.30 16.39
CA LYS A 589 20.59 -6.18 15.21
C LYS A 589 19.85 -7.52 15.35
N ASP A 590 19.61 -7.95 16.57
CA ASP A 590 19.00 -9.27 16.87
C ASP A 590 17.52 -9.16 17.25
N ALA A 591 16.92 -7.96 17.10
CA ALA A 591 15.49 -7.75 17.28
C ALA A 591 14.69 -8.61 16.30
N GLN A 592 13.64 -9.26 16.78
CA GLN A 592 12.78 -10.15 16.01
C GLN A 592 11.33 -9.69 16.04
N VAL A 593 10.62 -9.92 14.93
CA VAL A 593 9.19 -9.61 14.86
C VAL A 593 8.40 -10.77 15.47
N TRP A 594 7.65 -10.47 16.50
CA TRP A 594 6.71 -11.36 17.16
C TRP A 594 5.33 -10.69 17.27
N PRO A 595 4.22 -11.46 17.28
CA PRO A 595 4.10 -12.92 17.07
C PRO A 595 4.50 -13.35 15.66
N MET A 596 4.58 -14.69 15.43
CA MET A 596 4.92 -15.26 14.13
C MET A 596 4.22 -16.59 13.87
N VAL A 597 3.56 -16.69 12.71
CA VAL A 597 3.18 -17.96 12.07
C VAL A 597 4.20 -18.24 10.98
N ALA A 598 4.91 -19.36 11.07
CA ALA A 598 5.90 -19.71 10.05
C ALA A 598 5.23 -19.98 8.69
N ALA A 599 5.90 -19.63 7.59
CA ALA A 599 5.33 -19.83 6.25
C ALA A 599 4.99 -21.31 6.01
N GLY A 600 3.75 -21.57 5.56
CA GLY A 600 3.27 -22.92 5.26
C GLY A 600 2.87 -23.77 6.48
N THR A 601 2.90 -23.22 7.70
CA THR A 601 2.39 -23.88 8.91
C THR A 601 0.96 -23.45 9.22
N SER A 602 0.30 -24.21 10.12
CA SER A 602 -1.03 -23.84 10.61
C SER A 602 -1.00 -22.58 11.47
N ASN A 603 -2.08 -21.82 11.46
CA ASN A 603 -2.30 -20.71 12.38
C ASN A 603 -2.34 -21.15 13.86
N ASP A 604 -2.69 -22.43 14.14
CA ASP A 604 -2.62 -23.01 15.48
C ASP A 604 -1.16 -23.15 15.98
N GLU A 605 -0.18 -23.05 15.07
CA GLU A 605 1.25 -23.10 15.41
C GLU A 605 1.87 -21.72 15.62
N ILE A 606 1.06 -20.67 15.77
CA ILE A 606 1.56 -19.31 16.04
C ILE A 606 2.48 -19.31 17.26
N MET A 607 3.57 -18.57 17.17
CA MET A 607 4.46 -18.29 18.28
C MET A 607 4.24 -16.85 18.75
N ALA A 608 3.88 -16.67 20.01
CA ALA A 608 3.74 -15.34 20.61
C ALA A 608 5.11 -14.69 20.87
N ALA A 609 6.11 -15.50 21.18
CA ALA A 609 7.53 -15.17 21.30
C ALA A 609 8.36 -16.45 21.06
N ARG A 610 9.69 -16.34 21.07
CA ARG A 610 10.58 -17.50 20.89
C ARG A 610 10.29 -18.61 21.92
N GLY A 611 9.80 -19.75 21.44
CA GLY A 611 9.47 -20.90 22.28
C GLY A 611 8.14 -20.79 23.06
N ILE A 612 7.35 -19.75 22.85
CA ILE A 612 6.03 -19.57 23.48
C ILE A 612 4.95 -19.78 22.44
N ARG A 613 4.17 -20.85 22.58
CA ARG A 613 3.00 -21.14 21.73
C ARG A 613 1.73 -20.85 22.50
N PRO A 614 0.85 -19.97 21.96
CA PRO A 614 -0.50 -19.79 22.51
C PRO A 614 -1.33 -21.06 22.46
N LEU A 615 -2.15 -21.26 23.48
CA LEU A 615 -3.14 -22.32 23.55
C LEU A 615 -4.50 -21.73 23.18
N PHE A 616 -5.16 -22.28 22.16
CA PHE A 616 -6.43 -21.79 21.66
C PHE A 616 -7.63 -22.57 22.19
N ASP A 617 -7.45 -23.73 22.81
CA ASP A 617 -8.52 -24.55 23.35
C ASP A 617 -8.75 -24.24 24.83
N GLU A 618 -10.04 -24.11 25.23
CA GLU A 618 -10.43 -23.68 26.58
C GLU A 618 -9.95 -24.64 27.68
N ASP A 619 -9.91 -25.94 27.39
CA ASP A 619 -9.45 -26.99 28.34
C ASP A 619 -7.96 -26.89 28.63
N GLU A 620 -7.17 -26.34 27.70
CA GLU A 620 -5.73 -26.15 27.85
C GLU A 620 -5.39 -24.83 28.56
N GLN A 621 -6.22 -23.77 28.39
CA GLN A 621 -6.01 -22.47 29.05
C GLN A 621 -6.20 -22.53 30.57
N ALA A 622 -6.99 -23.47 31.08
CA ALA A 622 -7.27 -23.60 32.50
C ALA A 622 -6.07 -24.14 33.31
N SER A 623 -5.03 -24.68 32.65
CA SER A 623 -3.90 -25.34 33.29
C SER A 623 -2.62 -24.49 33.43
N GLU A 624 -2.47 -23.34 32.73
CA GLU A 624 -1.25 -22.49 32.82
C GLU A 624 -1.53 -20.97 32.78
N PRO A 625 -1.81 -20.33 33.91
CA PRO A 625 -1.74 -18.85 33.97
C PRO A 625 -0.30 -18.43 34.27
N ALA A 626 0.25 -17.51 33.50
CA ALA A 626 1.44 -16.70 33.83
C ALA A 626 2.81 -17.03 33.18
N VAL A 627 2.90 -17.85 32.17
CA VAL A 627 4.22 -18.22 31.56
C VAL A 627 4.86 -17.05 30.79
N ILE A 628 4.07 -16.09 30.25
CA ILE A 628 4.64 -15.02 29.39
C ILE A 628 5.39 -13.96 30.19
N HIS A 629 4.89 -13.55 31.35
CA HIS A 629 5.61 -12.58 32.19
C HIS A 629 6.88 -13.18 32.80
N GLU A 630 6.89 -14.46 33.10
CA GLU A 630 8.09 -15.16 33.61
C GLU A 630 9.08 -15.47 32.47
N ALA A 631 8.64 -15.88 31.28
CA ALA A 631 9.53 -16.15 30.14
C ALA A 631 10.18 -14.87 29.60
N MET A 632 9.44 -13.76 29.52
CA MET A 632 10.01 -12.44 29.22
C MET A 632 10.96 -11.94 30.32
N ALA A 633 10.78 -12.39 31.57
CA ALA A 633 11.69 -12.12 32.69
C ALA A 633 12.91 -13.07 32.73
N HIS A 634 12.78 -14.31 32.22
CA HIS A 634 13.87 -15.27 32.19
C HIS A 634 14.90 -15.06 31.08
N GLU A 635 14.55 -14.39 29.97
CA GLU A 635 15.55 -13.92 29.00
C GLU A 635 16.48 -12.86 29.60
N LYS A 636 16.05 -12.12 30.63
CA LYS A 636 16.90 -11.21 31.39
C LYS A 636 18.06 -11.90 32.14
N ASN A 637 17.95 -13.18 32.44
CA ASN A 637 18.93 -13.88 33.29
C ASN A 637 19.90 -14.79 32.54
N LYS A 638 19.74 -15.04 31.23
CA LYS A 638 20.66 -15.89 30.46
C LYS A 638 21.79 -15.14 29.76
N GLY A 639 21.84 -13.82 29.88
CA GLY A 639 22.89 -12.97 29.29
C GLY A 639 24.09 -12.68 30.20
N THR A 640 24.19 -13.31 31.40
CA THR A 640 25.29 -13.04 32.34
C THR A 640 26.30 -14.17 32.54
N ASP A 641 26.15 -15.31 31.83
CA ASP A 641 27.14 -16.39 31.88
C ASP A 641 27.45 -16.94 30.49
N ALA A 642 28.28 -16.20 29.71
CA ALA A 642 29.13 -16.75 28.64
C ALA A 642 30.16 -15.71 28.20
#